data_406f4652bf5b1e303dffcd3509736e7e
#
_entry.id   406f4652bf5b1e303dffcd3509736e7e
#
_cell.length_a   1.000
_cell.length_b   1.000
_cell.length_c   1.000
_cell.angle_alpha   90.00
_cell.angle_beta   90.00
_cell.angle_gamma   90.00
#
_symmetry.space_group_name_H-M   'P 1'
#
loop_
_entity.id
_entity.type
_entity.pdbx_description
1 polymer ?
#
loop_
_entity_poly.entity_id
_entity_poly.type
_entity_poly.pdbx_seq_one_letter_code
_entity_poly.pdbx_strand_id
1 'polypeptide(L)'
;MRYRILGPLEVWEDGRLVPLGGPKQKALLVALLLQANRVVSADALIAALWGEDPPSTAVAQLHTHVSGLRKALGADVIVRRSPGYLIGVPPGELDLEVFQGAVATARAALREGRAAEAADGLNEALELWRGPALGDVTEPLARGEAARLAEFELTAREERIEADLALGRHAEIVDELTGLVAEFPLRERLRGQLMLALYRSGRQADALETYREARTVLVDELGLEPGPALQRMEQAILEADPGLGAAAEHHPPPRYGPSPPHQLPPGIADFTGRQKLVGQVVTLLDTENMPESVPLVGLTGQGGVGKTILAVHVAHRLTERFPDGHLYVSLRGNEPRPVEPADVLERFLRALGVDASAVPEALEDRSALFRSRVHGRKILVVLDNADSVGQVRPLLPGAPGCAVLATGRMPLAGLEGVRIVDLDVFEPDDALELFIRIVGAERVAREPEAVQQILTLCGYLPLAVRIAAARLAARAHWSIAKLARRLGDERRRLNELAAGDLEVRACVTLSYQWLGPEARRLFRMLGTLDAPDFGLPVVAAVLDGDVERAEELVDTLLDAQLLEVGAQGARYRFHDLVRLYARERALEVESEESRRDTVVRALSAWLALAELADRELPGQALGEIKGRAPRLHLSDEMLEAPPSAEEEPLAWFDAERAALVAAVGQACASGQAELGWNLAAVLTNYFDQRGLYGDWRGTHERCLRACRDERNVLGQAVMLRGLAELSTLAETSDDCLPQAQSAVELFRALGESVGEVDALVLCGAVHRERGAQEEAMACGEAALNRAVEIGYPLGELHALEGLGFGSREQGRLEEAARRFERCLELARQLGKRREEAAALRALGIVHREQGDHDMSVSRFGAALAIFREMGHRLSEAYALVGLGELYVRQGSAKAREAVGQSLALFTDLGSDFGRAVALRVLGELELAEGAPGTAEQRLADSVRMWRDLRIPFGLALALRGLGQAYAACGAEDSARAAWTEARALFAEVDPAQTAELDRLLARPAPS
;
A
#
# COMPACT_ATOMS: atom_id res chain seq x y z
N MET A 1 -47.73 -25.01 25.38
CA MET A 1 -46.43 -25.74 25.51
C MET A 1 -45.40 -24.84 26.11
N ARG A 2 -44.67 -25.32 27.12
CA ARG A 2 -43.56 -24.55 27.72
C ARG A 2 -42.24 -25.12 27.25
N TYR A 3 -41.32 -24.27 26.83
CA TYR A 3 -40.01 -24.63 26.34
C TYR A 3 -38.95 -24.15 27.33
N ARG A 4 -38.03 -25.06 27.70
CA ARG A 4 -37.00 -24.77 28.66
C ARG A 4 -35.63 -25.13 28.10
N ILE A 5 -34.77 -24.15 27.96
CA ILE A 5 -33.40 -24.23 27.39
C ILE A 5 -32.34 -23.75 28.39
N LEU A 6 -32.71 -23.13 29.49
CA LEU A 6 -31.79 -22.73 30.56
C LEU A 6 -31.46 -23.89 31.47
N GLY A 7 -30.79 -24.92 30.90
CA GLY A 7 -30.48 -26.21 31.46
C GLY A 7 -30.62 -27.29 30.37
N PRO A 8 -30.84 -28.56 30.75
CA PRO A 8 -31.22 -29.59 29.76
C PRO A 8 -32.49 -29.21 29.01
N LEU A 9 -32.52 -29.51 27.71
CA LEU A 9 -33.68 -29.16 26.85
C LEU A 9 -34.91 -29.95 27.29
N GLU A 10 -35.96 -29.26 27.70
CA GLU A 10 -37.24 -29.80 28.04
C GLU A 10 -38.40 -29.09 27.33
N VAL A 11 -39.38 -29.86 26.96
CA VAL A 11 -40.68 -29.35 26.46
C VAL A 11 -41.80 -29.93 27.28
N TRP A 12 -42.65 -29.07 27.81
CA TRP A 12 -43.78 -29.46 28.67
C TRP A 12 -45.12 -29.12 28.03
N GLU A 13 -46.04 -30.04 28.00
CA GLU A 13 -47.42 -29.83 27.55
C GLU A 13 -48.35 -30.32 28.65
N ASP A 14 -49.26 -29.44 29.12
CA ASP A 14 -50.25 -29.72 30.18
C ASP A 14 -49.63 -30.43 31.38
N GLY A 15 -48.44 -30.03 31.82
CA GLY A 15 -47.75 -30.57 32.97
C GLY A 15 -47.05 -31.92 32.75
N ARG A 16 -46.95 -32.41 31.50
CA ARG A 16 -46.26 -33.61 31.11
C ARG A 16 -45.07 -33.31 30.24
N LEU A 17 -43.93 -33.98 30.47
CA LEU A 17 -42.73 -33.87 29.66
C LEU A 17 -42.98 -34.56 28.29
N VAL A 18 -42.76 -33.81 27.23
CA VAL A 18 -42.86 -34.32 25.84
C VAL A 18 -41.55 -35.02 25.47
N PRO A 19 -41.57 -36.31 25.09
CA PRO A 19 -40.38 -37.05 24.70
C PRO A 19 -39.87 -36.49 23.36
N LEU A 20 -38.67 -35.94 23.38
CA LEU A 20 -37.99 -35.46 22.17
C LEU A 20 -37.14 -36.58 21.56
N GLY A 21 -36.94 -36.56 20.26
CA GLY A 21 -36.16 -37.57 19.56
C GLY A 21 -34.66 -37.48 19.82
N GLY A 22 -33.85 -38.07 18.92
CA GLY A 22 -32.39 -38.11 19.06
C GLY A 22 -31.69 -36.74 19.03
N PRO A 23 -30.35 -36.74 19.25
CA PRO A 23 -29.57 -35.51 19.42
C PRO A 23 -29.78 -34.45 18.33
N LYS A 24 -29.84 -34.85 17.06
CA LYS A 24 -30.10 -33.91 15.92
C LYS A 24 -31.45 -33.24 15.97
N GLN A 25 -32.49 -33.93 16.50
CA GLN A 25 -33.80 -33.32 16.67
C GLN A 25 -33.79 -32.32 17.83
N LYS A 26 -33.12 -32.63 18.92
CA LYS A 26 -32.91 -31.69 20.03
C LYS A 26 -32.16 -30.44 19.58
N ALA A 27 -31.06 -30.60 18.85
CA ALA A 27 -30.27 -29.50 18.30
C ALA A 27 -31.07 -28.61 17.31
N LEU A 28 -31.88 -29.23 16.45
CA LEU A 28 -32.79 -28.52 15.54
C LEU A 28 -33.83 -27.69 16.33
N LEU A 29 -34.42 -28.30 17.37
CA LEU A 29 -35.39 -27.58 18.20
C LEU A 29 -34.72 -26.38 18.90
N VAL A 30 -33.53 -26.54 19.47
CA VAL A 30 -32.76 -25.47 20.07
C VAL A 30 -32.48 -24.35 19.06
N ALA A 31 -31.99 -24.68 17.85
CA ALA A 31 -31.72 -23.69 16.79
C ALA A 31 -32.97 -22.88 16.43
N LEU A 32 -34.14 -23.49 16.43
CA LEU A 32 -35.41 -22.81 16.18
C LEU A 32 -35.88 -21.97 17.39
N LEU A 33 -35.72 -22.48 18.63
CA LEU A 33 -36.10 -21.77 19.86
C LEU A 33 -35.23 -20.54 20.15
N LEU A 34 -33.94 -20.61 19.83
CA LEU A 34 -33.04 -19.45 19.94
C LEU A 34 -33.42 -18.32 19.01
N GLN A 35 -34.18 -18.61 17.96
CA GLN A 35 -34.75 -17.66 17.01
C GLN A 35 -36.29 -17.78 16.99
N ALA A 36 -36.89 -17.99 18.16
CA ALA A 36 -38.36 -18.14 18.30
C ALA A 36 -39.11 -17.00 17.58
N ASN A 37 -40.19 -17.36 16.89
CA ASN A 37 -41.04 -16.43 16.13
C ASN A 37 -40.33 -15.73 14.94
N ARG A 38 -39.15 -16.24 14.52
CA ARG A 38 -38.42 -15.76 13.32
C ARG A 38 -38.18 -16.93 12.36
N VAL A 39 -38.05 -16.59 11.07
CA VAL A 39 -37.73 -17.59 10.03
C VAL A 39 -36.23 -17.88 10.07
N VAL A 40 -35.86 -19.11 10.32
CA VAL A 40 -34.47 -19.59 10.21
C VAL A 40 -34.32 -20.30 8.88
N SER A 41 -33.32 -19.89 8.07
CA SER A 41 -33.10 -20.48 6.75
C SER A 41 -32.72 -21.98 6.85
N ALA A 42 -33.04 -22.76 5.82
CA ALA A 42 -32.65 -24.15 5.79
C ALA A 42 -31.13 -24.34 5.87
N ASP A 43 -30.35 -23.46 5.23
CA ASP A 43 -28.90 -23.49 5.25
C ASP A 43 -28.35 -23.20 6.66
N ALA A 44 -28.92 -22.22 7.36
CA ALA A 44 -28.55 -21.93 8.75
C ALA A 44 -28.85 -23.11 9.69
N LEU A 45 -29.97 -23.80 9.49
CA LEU A 45 -30.32 -25.00 10.25
C LEU A 45 -29.39 -26.16 9.93
N ILE A 46 -28.98 -26.33 8.68
CA ILE A 46 -28.00 -27.33 8.28
C ILE A 46 -26.63 -27.04 8.93
N ALA A 47 -26.17 -25.81 8.86
CA ALA A 47 -24.93 -25.38 9.51
C ALA A 47 -24.98 -25.59 11.05
N ALA A 48 -26.11 -25.30 11.67
CA ALA A 48 -26.35 -25.52 13.08
C ALA A 48 -26.22 -26.99 13.50
N LEU A 49 -26.65 -27.91 12.64
CA LEU A 49 -26.66 -29.34 12.91
C LEU A 49 -25.36 -30.05 12.55
N TRP A 50 -24.71 -29.67 11.49
CA TRP A 50 -23.53 -30.38 10.94
C TRP A 50 -22.24 -29.57 10.90
N GLY A 51 -22.30 -28.25 11.12
CA GLY A 51 -21.11 -27.39 11.01
C GLY A 51 -20.65 -27.21 9.56
N GLU A 52 -19.35 -27.25 9.36
CA GLU A 52 -18.73 -27.00 8.04
C GLU A 52 -18.80 -28.21 7.07
N ASP A 53 -19.11 -29.43 7.59
CA ASP A 53 -19.13 -30.66 6.80
C ASP A 53 -20.55 -31.31 6.76
N PRO A 54 -21.55 -30.71 6.13
CA PRO A 54 -22.87 -31.31 6.02
C PRO A 54 -22.86 -32.49 5.04
N PRO A 55 -23.55 -33.60 5.38
CA PRO A 55 -23.66 -34.74 4.47
C PRO A 55 -24.46 -34.34 3.22
N SER A 56 -24.21 -34.98 2.07
CA SER A 56 -24.92 -34.73 0.82
C SER A 56 -26.44 -34.87 0.93
N THR A 57 -26.93 -35.57 1.95
CA THR A 57 -28.36 -35.77 2.25
C THR A 57 -28.91 -34.82 3.32
N ALA A 58 -28.14 -33.78 3.73
CA ALA A 58 -28.48 -32.87 4.82
C ALA A 58 -29.88 -32.25 4.70
N VAL A 59 -30.30 -31.82 3.52
CA VAL A 59 -31.61 -31.23 3.27
C VAL A 59 -32.73 -32.26 3.52
N ALA A 60 -32.57 -33.50 3.05
CA ALA A 60 -33.54 -34.55 3.27
C ALA A 60 -33.64 -34.98 4.74
N GLN A 61 -32.50 -35.03 5.42
CA GLN A 61 -32.43 -35.31 6.88
C GLN A 61 -33.06 -34.18 7.68
N LEU A 62 -32.81 -32.90 7.32
CA LEU A 62 -33.47 -31.76 7.94
C LEU A 62 -34.99 -31.87 7.86
N HIS A 63 -35.53 -32.21 6.69
CA HIS A 63 -36.97 -32.44 6.52
C HIS A 63 -37.49 -33.57 7.39
N THR A 64 -36.71 -34.65 7.54
CA THR A 64 -37.04 -35.78 8.41
C THR A 64 -37.06 -35.37 9.89
N HIS A 65 -36.08 -34.60 10.34
CA HIS A 65 -36.01 -34.09 11.71
C HIS A 65 -37.17 -33.12 12.02
N VAL A 66 -37.48 -32.21 11.09
CA VAL A 66 -38.64 -31.32 11.22
C VAL A 66 -39.93 -32.12 11.30
N SER A 67 -40.09 -33.16 10.48
CA SER A 67 -41.28 -34.04 10.52
C SER A 67 -41.39 -34.78 11.85
N GLY A 68 -40.26 -35.25 12.40
CA GLY A 68 -40.19 -35.89 13.73
C GLY A 68 -40.59 -34.90 14.85
N LEU A 69 -40.10 -33.65 14.80
CA LEU A 69 -40.49 -32.62 15.76
C LEU A 69 -41.97 -32.25 15.65
N ARG A 70 -42.52 -32.12 14.42
CA ARG A 70 -43.95 -31.87 14.25
C ARG A 70 -44.86 -33.00 14.79
N LYS A 71 -44.41 -34.22 14.73
CA LYS A 71 -45.09 -35.35 15.32
C LYS A 71 -45.10 -35.30 16.85
N ALA A 72 -44.03 -34.81 17.46
CA ALA A 72 -43.86 -34.69 18.90
C ALA A 72 -44.59 -33.46 19.48
N LEU A 73 -44.51 -32.33 18.76
CA LEU A 73 -44.94 -31.00 19.26
C LEU A 73 -46.25 -30.51 18.65
N GLY A 74 -46.79 -31.20 17.65
CA GLY A 74 -47.95 -30.75 16.89
C GLY A 74 -47.58 -30.20 15.51
N ALA A 75 -48.47 -30.43 14.52
CA ALA A 75 -48.20 -30.12 13.13
C ALA A 75 -48.01 -28.60 12.84
N ASP A 76 -48.70 -27.76 13.62
CA ASP A 76 -48.75 -26.31 13.41
C ASP A 76 -47.67 -25.51 14.18
N VAL A 77 -46.94 -26.15 15.06
CA VAL A 77 -45.91 -25.49 15.93
C VAL A 77 -44.70 -25.05 15.09
N ILE A 78 -44.27 -25.90 14.15
CA ILE A 78 -43.17 -25.55 13.26
C ILE A 78 -43.73 -25.36 11.84
N VAL A 79 -43.70 -24.13 11.36
CA VAL A 79 -44.26 -23.75 10.06
C VAL A 79 -43.14 -23.59 9.02
N ARG A 80 -43.35 -24.11 7.81
CA ARG A 80 -42.45 -23.84 6.70
C ARG A 80 -42.74 -22.46 6.11
N ARG A 81 -41.74 -21.58 6.11
CA ARG A 81 -41.77 -20.28 5.43
C ARG A 81 -40.46 -20.10 4.69
N SER A 82 -40.51 -19.75 3.38
CA SER A 82 -39.31 -19.48 2.59
C SER A 82 -38.48 -18.36 3.25
N PRO A 83 -37.13 -18.53 3.43
CA PRO A 83 -36.28 -19.62 2.94
C PRO A 83 -36.08 -20.80 3.91
N GLY A 84 -36.91 -21.00 4.94
CA GLY A 84 -36.69 -22.07 5.92
C GLY A 84 -37.88 -22.44 6.79
N TYR A 85 -37.70 -22.46 8.11
CA TYR A 85 -38.68 -22.84 9.12
C TYR A 85 -38.78 -21.80 10.24
N LEU A 86 -39.97 -21.72 10.82
CA LEU A 86 -40.30 -20.87 11.96
C LEU A 86 -40.96 -21.74 13.03
N ILE A 87 -40.53 -21.63 14.28
CA ILE A 87 -41.30 -22.15 15.42
C ILE A 87 -42.12 -21.01 16.04
N GLY A 88 -43.41 -21.25 16.19
CA GLY A 88 -44.31 -20.32 16.89
C GLY A 88 -44.31 -20.58 18.38
N VAL A 89 -43.80 -19.64 19.19
CA VAL A 89 -43.80 -19.72 20.64
C VAL A 89 -44.61 -18.54 21.19
N PRO A 90 -45.69 -18.81 21.97
CA PRO A 90 -46.42 -17.74 22.65
C PRO A 90 -45.56 -17.00 23.65
N PRO A 91 -45.80 -15.68 23.88
CA PRO A 91 -45.08 -14.91 24.88
C PRO A 91 -45.14 -15.56 26.28
N GLY A 92 -43.98 -15.65 26.94
CA GLY A 92 -43.84 -16.26 28.26
C GLY A 92 -43.75 -17.79 28.31
N GLU A 93 -43.77 -18.47 27.19
CA GLU A 93 -43.67 -19.93 27.11
C GLU A 93 -42.25 -20.45 26.87
N LEU A 94 -41.28 -19.57 26.66
CA LEU A 94 -39.85 -19.87 26.56
C LEU A 94 -39.12 -19.26 27.79
N ASP A 95 -38.43 -20.14 28.56
CA ASP A 95 -37.69 -19.73 29.76
C ASP A 95 -36.61 -18.66 29.48
N LEU A 96 -35.93 -18.70 28.34
CA LEU A 96 -34.97 -17.69 27.93
C LEU A 96 -35.62 -16.32 27.76
N GLU A 97 -36.79 -16.24 27.14
CA GLU A 97 -37.53 -14.97 26.97
C GLU A 97 -37.97 -14.41 28.32
N VAL A 98 -38.48 -15.27 29.20
CA VAL A 98 -38.90 -14.91 30.59
C VAL A 98 -37.69 -14.38 31.38
N PHE A 99 -36.55 -15.10 31.29
CA PHE A 99 -35.30 -14.68 31.93
C PHE A 99 -34.84 -13.31 31.44
N GLN A 100 -34.77 -13.10 30.12
CA GLN A 100 -34.33 -11.84 29.54
C GLN A 100 -35.26 -10.67 29.94
N GLY A 101 -36.54 -10.90 29.96
CA GLY A 101 -37.56 -9.92 30.39
C GLY A 101 -37.40 -9.55 31.86
N ALA A 102 -37.21 -10.54 32.72
CA ALA A 102 -37.03 -10.33 34.18
C ALA A 102 -35.70 -9.58 34.45
N VAL A 103 -34.62 -9.97 33.82
CA VAL A 103 -33.33 -9.27 33.93
C VAL A 103 -33.44 -7.81 33.44
N ALA A 104 -34.11 -7.56 32.31
CA ALA A 104 -34.31 -6.20 31.80
C ALA A 104 -35.12 -5.33 32.78
N THR A 105 -36.15 -5.90 33.37
CA THR A 105 -36.97 -5.22 34.38
C THR A 105 -36.15 -4.94 35.65
N ALA A 106 -35.41 -5.89 36.15
CA ALA A 106 -34.56 -5.75 37.31
C ALA A 106 -33.43 -4.70 37.10
N ARG A 107 -32.84 -4.67 35.91
CA ARG A 107 -31.86 -3.63 35.50
C ARG A 107 -32.49 -2.23 35.52
N ALA A 108 -33.73 -2.10 35.10
CA ALA A 108 -34.44 -0.82 35.17
C ALA A 108 -34.68 -0.41 36.64
N ALA A 109 -35.12 -1.33 37.48
CA ALA A 109 -35.29 -1.11 38.90
C ALA A 109 -33.98 -0.73 39.60
N LEU A 110 -32.87 -1.39 39.26
CA LEU A 110 -31.55 -1.06 39.83
C LEU A 110 -31.10 0.36 39.45
N ARG A 111 -31.28 0.76 38.19
CA ARG A 111 -30.98 2.13 37.73
C ARG A 111 -31.86 3.19 38.40
N GLU A 112 -33.05 2.83 38.78
CA GLU A 112 -33.98 3.74 39.49
C GLU A 112 -33.79 3.73 41.00
N GLY A 113 -32.74 3.03 41.51
CA GLY A 113 -32.44 2.95 42.95
C GLY A 113 -33.33 2.00 43.74
N ARG A 114 -34.19 1.21 43.07
CA ARG A 114 -35.06 0.21 43.68
C ARG A 114 -34.34 -1.14 43.81
N ALA A 115 -33.28 -1.16 44.62
CA ALA A 115 -32.38 -2.29 44.76
C ALA A 115 -33.06 -3.57 45.26
N ALA A 116 -34.09 -3.44 46.14
CA ALA A 116 -34.83 -4.60 46.63
C ALA A 116 -35.63 -5.30 45.53
N GLU A 117 -36.36 -4.55 44.71
CA GLU A 117 -37.12 -5.11 43.59
C GLU A 117 -36.16 -5.71 42.56
N ALA A 118 -34.98 -5.10 42.36
CA ALA A 118 -33.96 -5.62 41.46
C ALA A 118 -33.38 -6.94 41.96
N ALA A 119 -33.02 -7.04 43.23
CA ALA A 119 -32.49 -8.25 43.85
C ALA A 119 -33.51 -9.42 43.77
N ASP A 120 -34.78 -9.15 44.14
CA ASP A 120 -35.82 -10.16 44.07
C ASP A 120 -36.10 -10.62 42.64
N GLY A 121 -36.23 -9.70 41.70
CA GLY A 121 -36.46 -10.02 40.27
C GLY A 121 -35.27 -10.79 39.62
N LEU A 122 -34.02 -10.49 40.02
CA LEU A 122 -32.84 -11.22 39.53
C LEU A 122 -32.73 -12.62 40.18
N ASN A 123 -33.13 -12.77 41.45
CA ASN A 123 -33.22 -14.09 42.09
C ASN A 123 -34.27 -14.95 41.38
N GLU A 124 -35.50 -14.45 41.15
CA GLU A 124 -36.54 -15.17 40.40
C GLU A 124 -36.08 -15.54 38.99
N ALA A 125 -35.35 -14.62 38.30
CA ALA A 125 -34.76 -14.92 36.98
C ALA A 125 -33.73 -16.04 37.05
N LEU A 126 -32.82 -16.01 38.02
CA LEU A 126 -31.77 -17.04 38.17
C LEU A 126 -32.32 -18.42 38.58
N GLU A 127 -33.51 -18.48 39.25
CA GLU A 127 -34.17 -19.76 39.54
C GLU A 127 -34.66 -20.49 38.30
N LEU A 128 -34.74 -19.80 37.12
CA LEU A 128 -35.06 -20.47 35.86
C LEU A 128 -33.95 -21.38 35.37
N TRP A 129 -32.71 -21.21 35.87
CA TRP A 129 -31.56 -22.03 35.52
C TRP A 129 -31.56 -23.34 36.30
N ARG A 130 -31.45 -24.44 35.54
CA ARG A 130 -31.54 -25.80 36.08
C ARG A 130 -30.23 -26.57 35.87
N GLY A 131 -29.12 -25.87 35.73
CA GLY A 131 -27.81 -26.36 35.41
C GLY A 131 -27.26 -25.78 34.11
N PRO A 132 -26.15 -26.30 33.58
CA PRO A 132 -25.55 -25.76 32.37
C PRO A 132 -26.54 -25.71 31.20
N ALA A 133 -26.69 -24.53 30.59
CA ALA A 133 -27.61 -24.36 29.47
C ALA A 133 -27.31 -25.36 28.37
N LEU A 134 -28.34 -25.95 27.77
CA LEU A 134 -28.24 -26.89 26.67
C LEU A 134 -27.36 -28.13 27.00
N GLY A 135 -27.23 -28.51 28.29
CA GLY A 135 -26.27 -29.50 28.75
C GLY A 135 -26.43 -30.93 28.19
N ASP A 136 -27.57 -31.23 27.57
CA ASP A 136 -27.86 -32.49 26.89
C ASP A 136 -27.79 -32.38 25.32
N VAL A 137 -27.29 -31.26 24.78
CA VAL A 137 -27.16 -31.01 23.32
C VAL A 137 -25.69 -30.85 22.99
N THR A 138 -25.12 -31.77 22.22
CA THR A 138 -23.68 -31.86 21.96
C THR A 138 -23.24 -31.29 20.60
N GLU A 139 -24.16 -30.76 19.82
CA GLU A 139 -23.91 -30.30 18.47
C GLU A 139 -23.11 -28.98 18.43
N PRO A 140 -22.44 -28.64 17.32
CA PRO A 140 -21.57 -27.47 17.23
C PRO A 140 -22.25 -26.15 17.63
N LEU A 141 -23.49 -25.91 17.19
CA LEU A 141 -24.27 -24.74 17.58
C LEU A 141 -24.49 -24.64 19.09
N ALA A 142 -24.81 -25.76 19.72
CA ALA A 142 -25.13 -25.78 21.15
C ALA A 142 -23.92 -25.38 22.00
N ARG A 143 -22.70 -25.72 21.60
CA ARG A 143 -21.48 -25.33 22.34
C ARG A 143 -21.24 -23.81 22.34
N GLY A 144 -21.40 -23.14 21.21
CA GLY A 144 -21.28 -21.68 21.13
C GLY A 144 -22.38 -20.94 21.86
N GLU A 145 -23.63 -21.40 21.73
CA GLU A 145 -24.79 -20.82 22.39
C GLU A 145 -24.83 -21.08 23.89
N ALA A 146 -24.38 -22.27 24.34
CA ALA A 146 -24.24 -22.56 25.77
C ALA A 146 -23.25 -21.61 26.45
N ALA A 147 -22.11 -21.29 25.82
CA ALA A 147 -21.17 -20.33 26.36
C ALA A 147 -21.78 -18.91 26.43
N ARG A 148 -22.52 -18.51 25.41
CA ARG A 148 -23.22 -17.21 25.40
C ARG A 148 -24.32 -17.14 26.48
N LEU A 149 -25.05 -18.19 26.68
CA LEU A 149 -26.06 -18.27 27.72
C LEU A 149 -25.42 -18.28 29.12
N ALA A 150 -24.33 -18.98 29.34
CA ALA A 150 -23.57 -18.96 30.59
C ALA A 150 -23.06 -17.55 30.93
N GLU A 151 -22.64 -16.79 29.93
CA GLU A 151 -22.26 -15.38 30.11
C GLU A 151 -23.44 -14.49 30.53
N PHE A 152 -24.66 -14.78 30.03
CA PHE A 152 -25.88 -14.09 30.50
C PHE A 152 -26.21 -14.43 31.95
N GLU A 153 -26.07 -15.70 32.34
CA GLU A 153 -26.26 -16.12 33.73
C GLU A 153 -25.28 -15.40 34.65
N LEU A 154 -23.98 -15.43 34.29
CA LEU A 154 -22.93 -14.77 35.10
C LEU A 154 -23.16 -13.28 35.24
N THR A 155 -23.55 -12.62 34.17
CA THR A 155 -23.88 -11.18 34.20
C THR A 155 -25.09 -10.89 35.11
N ALA A 156 -26.11 -11.73 35.05
CA ALA A 156 -27.28 -11.57 35.97
C ALA A 156 -26.90 -11.80 37.43
N ARG A 157 -25.98 -12.72 37.73
CA ARG A 157 -25.41 -12.94 39.08
C ARG A 157 -24.64 -11.73 39.56
N GLU A 158 -23.78 -11.15 38.71
CA GLU A 158 -23.05 -9.91 39.03
C GLU A 158 -24.00 -8.75 39.36
N GLU A 159 -25.08 -8.59 38.60
CA GLU A 159 -26.08 -7.56 38.82
C GLU A 159 -26.92 -7.76 40.08
N ARG A 160 -27.25 -9.03 40.39
CA ARG A 160 -27.90 -9.38 41.65
C ARG A 160 -27.01 -9.03 42.86
N ILE A 161 -25.73 -9.42 42.79
CA ILE A 161 -24.72 -9.09 43.80
C ILE A 161 -24.58 -7.56 43.97
N GLU A 162 -24.63 -6.80 42.87
CA GLU A 162 -24.64 -5.33 42.94
C GLU A 162 -25.86 -4.78 43.68
N ALA A 163 -27.04 -5.36 43.42
CA ALA A 163 -28.26 -5.01 44.20
C ALA A 163 -28.15 -5.37 45.69
N ASP A 164 -27.59 -6.53 46.02
CA ASP A 164 -27.37 -6.96 47.43
C ASP A 164 -26.34 -6.06 48.14
N LEU A 165 -25.29 -5.63 47.43
CA LEU A 165 -24.31 -4.66 47.93
C LEU A 165 -24.97 -3.29 48.19
N ALA A 166 -25.90 -2.87 47.32
CA ALA A 166 -26.66 -1.64 47.52
C ALA A 166 -27.64 -1.74 48.70
N LEU A 167 -28.15 -2.91 49.01
CA LEU A 167 -29.02 -3.19 50.16
C LEU A 167 -28.26 -3.38 51.49
N GLY A 168 -26.92 -3.33 51.43
CA GLY A 168 -26.10 -3.56 52.64
C GLY A 168 -25.96 -5.04 53.04
N ARG A 169 -26.35 -6.00 52.20
CA ARG A 169 -26.26 -7.46 52.44
C ARG A 169 -24.85 -8.01 52.18
N HIS A 170 -23.83 -7.20 52.40
CA HIS A 170 -22.46 -7.50 52.01
C HIS A 170 -21.89 -8.76 52.71
N ALA A 171 -22.27 -9.03 53.97
CA ALA A 171 -21.80 -10.20 54.70
C ALA A 171 -22.39 -11.53 54.18
N GLU A 172 -23.61 -11.49 53.64
CA GLU A 172 -24.32 -12.69 53.15
C GLU A 172 -23.80 -13.20 51.84
N ILE A 173 -23.16 -12.33 51.02
CA ILE A 173 -22.71 -12.64 49.68
C ILE A 173 -21.21 -12.94 49.56
N VAL A 174 -20.40 -12.79 50.63
CA VAL A 174 -18.95 -13.01 50.63
C VAL A 174 -18.59 -14.44 50.21
N ASP A 175 -19.28 -15.47 50.77
CA ASP A 175 -18.97 -16.86 50.45
C ASP A 175 -19.30 -17.21 49.00
N GLU A 176 -20.42 -16.71 48.47
CA GLU A 176 -20.81 -16.86 47.07
C GLU A 176 -19.80 -16.18 46.15
N LEU A 177 -19.45 -14.91 46.44
CA LEU A 177 -18.46 -14.17 45.69
C LEU A 177 -17.08 -14.86 45.67
N THR A 178 -16.66 -15.42 46.78
CA THR A 178 -15.41 -16.18 46.90
C THR A 178 -15.44 -17.40 45.97
N GLY A 179 -16.58 -18.11 45.92
CA GLY A 179 -16.77 -19.24 45.01
C GLY A 179 -16.73 -18.77 43.53
N LEU A 180 -17.43 -17.69 43.18
CA LEU A 180 -17.45 -17.17 41.80
C LEU A 180 -16.09 -16.65 41.36
N VAL A 181 -15.34 -15.99 42.22
CA VAL A 181 -13.97 -15.54 41.95
C VAL A 181 -13.01 -16.68 41.69
N ALA A 182 -13.18 -17.81 42.43
CA ALA A 182 -12.38 -19.01 42.18
C ALA A 182 -12.74 -19.70 40.85
N GLU A 183 -14.02 -19.67 40.46
CA GLU A 183 -14.49 -20.25 39.20
C GLU A 183 -14.14 -19.37 37.98
N PHE A 184 -14.19 -18.04 38.14
CA PHE A 184 -13.92 -17.05 37.10
C PHE A 184 -12.75 -16.12 37.50
N PRO A 185 -11.51 -16.60 37.60
CA PRO A 185 -10.39 -15.88 38.19
C PRO A 185 -9.97 -14.61 37.43
N LEU A 186 -10.31 -14.49 36.14
CA LEU A 186 -9.98 -13.33 35.30
C LEU A 186 -11.08 -12.26 35.27
N ARG A 187 -12.19 -12.47 36.01
CA ARG A 187 -13.34 -11.56 36.02
C ARG A 187 -13.15 -10.45 37.06
N GLU A 188 -12.62 -9.32 36.64
CA GLU A 188 -12.29 -8.20 37.53
C GLU A 188 -13.51 -7.61 38.24
N ARG A 189 -14.71 -7.64 37.65
CA ARG A 189 -15.94 -7.12 38.28
C ARG A 189 -16.30 -7.91 39.53
N LEU A 190 -16.25 -9.24 39.48
CA LEU A 190 -16.49 -10.08 40.63
C LEU A 190 -15.45 -9.84 41.75
N ARG A 191 -14.19 -9.67 41.39
CA ARG A 191 -13.12 -9.31 42.34
C ARG A 191 -13.38 -7.97 43.01
N GLY A 192 -13.78 -6.95 42.25
CA GLY A 192 -14.16 -5.64 42.80
C GLY A 192 -15.35 -5.71 43.74
N GLN A 193 -16.37 -6.51 43.41
CA GLN A 193 -17.53 -6.76 44.29
C GLN A 193 -17.13 -7.49 45.55
N LEU A 194 -16.24 -8.48 45.49
CA LEU A 194 -15.69 -9.20 46.64
C LEU A 194 -14.87 -8.26 47.55
N MET A 195 -14.01 -7.42 46.99
CA MET A 195 -13.24 -6.42 47.73
C MET A 195 -14.15 -5.48 48.47
N LEU A 196 -15.23 -5.00 47.86
CA LEU A 196 -16.21 -4.09 48.47
C LEU A 196 -16.99 -4.80 49.58
N ALA A 197 -17.42 -6.04 49.33
CA ALA A 197 -18.16 -6.84 50.36
C ALA A 197 -17.27 -7.14 51.57
N LEU A 198 -16.01 -7.50 51.37
CA LEU A 198 -15.05 -7.73 52.46
C LEU A 198 -14.76 -6.47 53.24
N TYR A 199 -14.52 -5.35 52.59
CA TYR A 199 -14.25 -4.08 53.19
C TYR A 199 -15.43 -3.63 54.08
N ARG A 200 -16.67 -3.66 53.57
CA ARG A 200 -17.88 -3.34 54.29
C ARG A 200 -18.17 -4.30 55.46
N SER A 201 -17.62 -5.51 55.37
CA SER A 201 -17.66 -6.50 56.46
C SER A 201 -16.54 -6.30 57.50
N GLY A 202 -15.78 -5.21 57.45
CA GLY A 202 -14.66 -4.93 58.33
C GLY A 202 -13.39 -5.76 58.07
N ARG A 203 -13.33 -6.47 56.95
CA ARG A 203 -12.23 -7.35 56.53
C ARG A 203 -11.31 -6.68 55.52
N GLN A 204 -10.78 -5.51 55.91
CA GLN A 204 -9.94 -4.70 55.02
C GLN A 204 -8.70 -5.44 54.52
N ALA A 205 -8.03 -6.23 55.37
CA ALA A 205 -6.85 -6.95 54.99
C ALA A 205 -7.13 -7.99 53.88
N ASP A 206 -8.27 -8.70 54.00
CA ASP A 206 -8.68 -9.71 53.04
C ASP A 206 -9.12 -9.08 51.72
N ALA A 207 -9.72 -7.90 51.76
CA ALA A 207 -10.05 -7.10 50.56
C ALA A 207 -8.79 -6.74 49.76
N LEU A 208 -7.75 -6.27 50.44
CA LEU A 208 -6.47 -5.93 49.80
C LEU A 208 -5.70 -7.19 49.32
N GLU A 209 -5.86 -8.32 50.01
CA GLU A 209 -5.28 -9.59 49.56
C GLU A 209 -5.97 -10.06 48.27
N THR A 210 -7.30 -9.95 48.19
CA THR A 210 -8.06 -10.22 46.94
C THR A 210 -7.54 -9.41 45.76
N TYR A 211 -7.12 -8.17 45.96
CA TYR A 211 -6.49 -7.37 44.90
C TYR A 211 -5.12 -7.89 44.48
N ARG A 212 -4.26 -8.27 45.46
CA ARG A 212 -2.94 -8.83 45.16
C ARG A 212 -3.02 -10.14 44.38
N GLU A 213 -3.95 -11.02 44.80
CA GLU A 213 -4.24 -12.23 44.07
C GLU A 213 -4.76 -11.96 42.66
N ALA A 214 -5.66 -10.95 42.50
CA ALA A 214 -6.13 -10.55 41.20
C ALA A 214 -4.98 -10.12 40.30
N ARG A 215 -4.10 -9.26 40.84
CA ARG A 215 -2.94 -8.76 40.12
C ARG A 215 -2.01 -9.91 39.70
N THR A 216 -1.71 -10.84 40.60
CA THR A 216 -0.88 -12.00 40.30
C THR A 216 -1.46 -12.85 39.17
N VAL A 217 -2.75 -13.16 39.25
CA VAL A 217 -3.43 -13.98 38.23
C VAL A 217 -3.49 -13.23 36.87
N LEU A 218 -3.81 -11.96 36.84
CA LEU A 218 -3.89 -11.18 35.60
C LEU A 218 -2.51 -10.99 34.95
N VAL A 219 -1.46 -10.79 35.76
CA VAL A 219 -0.09 -10.66 35.25
C VAL A 219 0.44 -12.00 34.75
N ASP A 220 0.22 -13.09 35.49
CA ASP A 220 0.75 -14.42 35.16
C ASP A 220 0.04 -15.04 33.95
N GLU A 221 -1.28 -14.86 33.83
CA GLU A 221 -2.05 -15.50 32.75
C GLU A 221 -2.21 -14.61 31.51
N LEU A 222 -2.34 -13.29 31.68
CA LEU A 222 -2.63 -12.36 30.58
C LEU A 222 -1.51 -11.36 30.33
N GLY A 223 -0.56 -11.20 31.26
CA GLY A 223 0.48 -10.17 31.18
C GLY A 223 -0.06 -8.74 31.39
N LEU A 224 -1.22 -8.62 32.02
CA LEU A 224 -1.92 -7.34 32.20
C LEU A 224 -1.97 -6.94 33.67
N GLU A 225 -1.76 -5.66 33.98
CA GLU A 225 -2.08 -5.12 35.31
C GLU A 225 -3.61 -5.01 35.47
N PRO A 226 -4.14 -5.08 36.70
CA PRO A 226 -5.57 -4.89 36.97
C PRO A 226 -6.13 -3.62 36.34
N GLY A 227 -7.35 -3.68 35.85
CA GLY A 227 -8.00 -2.55 35.20
C GLY A 227 -8.25 -1.38 36.14
N PRO A 228 -8.52 -0.16 35.59
CA PRO A 228 -8.65 1.07 36.39
C PRO A 228 -9.75 1.05 37.47
N ALA A 229 -10.77 0.22 37.30
CA ALA A 229 -11.85 0.07 38.27
C ALA A 229 -11.35 -0.66 39.53
N LEU A 230 -10.59 -1.74 39.36
CA LEU A 230 -10.06 -2.52 40.47
C LEU A 230 -8.93 -1.77 41.20
N GLN A 231 -8.08 -1.03 40.46
CA GLN A 231 -7.05 -0.15 41.04
C GLN A 231 -7.68 0.97 41.88
N ARG A 232 -8.74 1.62 41.38
CA ARG A 232 -9.47 2.63 42.15
C ARG A 232 -10.12 2.08 43.42
N MET A 233 -10.59 0.84 43.36
CA MET A 233 -11.14 0.16 44.52
C MET A 233 -10.08 -0.10 45.60
N GLU A 234 -8.88 -0.55 45.21
CA GLU A 234 -7.74 -0.72 46.09
C GLU A 234 -7.36 0.60 46.75
N GLN A 235 -7.21 1.67 45.97
CA GLN A 235 -6.82 2.98 46.45
C GLN A 235 -7.88 3.53 47.43
N ALA A 236 -9.14 3.42 47.11
CA ALA A 236 -10.24 3.87 47.98
C ALA A 236 -10.27 3.09 49.31
N ILE A 237 -9.95 1.79 49.28
CA ILE A 237 -9.83 0.96 50.49
C ILE A 237 -8.60 1.38 51.33
N LEU A 238 -7.46 1.67 50.69
CA LEU A 238 -6.25 2.14 51.39
C LEU A 238 -6.45 3.50 52.03
N GLU A 239 -7.15 4.42 51.36
CA GLU A 239 -7.46 5.78 51.84
C GLU A 239 -8.62 5.81 52.85
N ALA A 240 -9.27 4.66 53.11
CA ALA A 240 -10.45 4.52 53.93
C ALA A 240 -11.59 5.48 53.51
N ASP A 241 -11.83 5.54 52.19
CA ASP A 241 -12.82 6.44 51.59
C ASP A 241 -14.21 6.26 52.25
N PRO A 242 -14.78 7.31 52.86
CA PRO A 242 -16.10 7.24 53.51
C PRO A 242 -17.21 6.82 52.54
N GLY A 243 -17.05 7.06 51.23
CA GLY A 243 -18.00 6.66 50.20
C GLY A 243 -18.11 5.12 50.02
N LEU A 244 -17.14 4.34 50.46
CA LEU A 244 -17.22 2.89 50.46
C LEU A 244 -18.06 2.29 51.58
N GLY A 245 -18.22 3.05 52.71
CA GLY A 245 -18.91 2.59 53.92
C GLY A 245 -20.43 2.87 53.95
N ALA A 246 -20.98 3.64 53.05
CA ALA A 246 -22.35 4.08 53.10
C ALA A 246 -23.32 3.13 52.40
N ALA A 247 -24.12 2.40 53.16
CA ALA A 247 -25.46 1.98 52.71
C ALA A 247 -26.31 3.26 52.60
N ALA A 248 -26.90 3.52 51.45
CA ALA A 248 -27.60 4.76 51.13
C ALA A 248 -28.77 5.02 52.12
N GLU A 249 -28.56 5.82 53.18
CA GLU A 249 -29.65 6.48 53.86
C GLU A 249 -30.21 7.58 52.95
N HIS A 250 -31.48 7.46 52.63
CA HIS A 250 -32.24 8.46 51.82
C HIS A 250 -32.27 9.81 52.51
N HIS A 251 -31.34 10.69 52.08
CA HIS A 251 -31.56 12.14 52.21
C HIS A 251 -31.91 12.68 50.84
N PRO A 252 -32.96 13.51 50.68
CA PRO A 252 -33.20 14.14 49.39
C PRO A 252 -31.97 14.99 49.03
N PRO A 253 -31.43 14.84 47.81
CA PRO A 253 -30.23 15.56 47.44
C PRO A 253 -30.50 17.06 47.45
N PRO A 254 -29.50 17.88 47.89
CA PRO A 254 -29.53 19.30 47.64
C PRO A 254 -29.59 19.49 46.11
N ARG A 255 -30.46 20.38 45.65
CA ARG A 255 -30.61 20.74 44.25
C ARG A 255 -29.32 21.41 43.77
N TYR A 256 -28.31 20.62 43.39
CA TYR A 256 -27.27 21.06 42.47
C TYR A 256 -27.88 20.97 41.07
N GLY A 257 -27.71 22.01 40.25
CA GLY A 257 -28.04 21.95 38.84
C GLY A 257 -27.28 20.79 38.21
N PRO A 258 -27.78 20.23 37.08
CA PRO A 258 -27.15 19.05 36.42
C PRO A 258 -25.67 19.30 36.24
N SER A 259 -24.85 18.41 36.81
CA SER A 259 -23.39 18.44 36.56
C SER A 259 -23.12 18.39 35.06
N PRO A 260 -22.14 19.14 34.55
CA PRO A 260 -21.77 19.09 33.15
C PRO A 260 -21.51 17.63 32.67
N PRO A 261 -22.01 17.21 31.52
CA PRO A 261 -21.79 15.86 31.04
C PRO A 261 -20.33 15.65 30.62
N HIS A 262 -19.65 14.63 31.14
CA HIS A 262 -18.30 14.25 30.80
C HIS A 262 -18.30 12.85 30.20
N GLN A 263 -18.57 12.73 28.87
CA GLN A 263 -18.81 11.46 28.21
C GLN A 263 -17.64 11.01 27.31
N LEU A 264 -16.52 11.72 27.32
CA LEU A 264 -15.37 11.35 26.49
C LEU A 264 -14.82 9.97 26.90
N PRO A 265 -14.52 9.09 25.94
CA PRO A 265 -13.78 7.86 26.19
C PRO A 265 -12.39 8.14 26.75
N PRO A 266 -11.76 7.18 27.47
CA PRO A 266 -10.40 7.34 27.95
C PRO A 266 -9.43 7.57 26.79
N GLY A 267 -8.48 8.48 26.96
CA GLY A 267 -7.38 8.70 26.02
C GLY A 267 -6.39 7.53 26.07
N ILE A 268 -5.73 7.24 24.95
CA ILE A 268 -4.67 6.24 24.90
C ILE A 268 -3.33 6.83 25.38
N ALA A 269 -2.61 6.09 26.21
CA ALA A 269 -1.34 6.56 26.80
C ALA A 269 -0.21 6.65 25.77
N ASP A 270 -0.28 5.88 24.71
CA ASP A 270 0.73 5.78 23.66
C ASP A 270 0.37 6.56 22.37
N PHE A 271 -0.44 7.60 22.48
CA PHE A 271 -0.71 8.50 21.36
C PHE A 271 0.60 9.09 20.82
N THR A 272 0.81 8.92 19.51
CA THR A 272 2.09 9.25 18.86
C THR A 272 1.84 10.04 17.59
N GLY A 273 2.75 10.97 17.29
CA GLY A 273 2.76 11.71 16.04
C GLY A 273 1.62 12.73 15.86
N ARG A 274 1.48 13.23 14.64
CA ARG A 274 0.39 14.11 14.20
C ARG A 274 0.22 15.42 14.98
N GLN A 275 1.27 15.92 15.62
CA GLN A 275 1.17 17.14 16.46
C GLN A 275 0.71 18.36 15.65
N LYS A 276 1.10 18.48 14.39
CA LYS A 276 0.64 19.55 13.48
C LYS A 276 -0.86 19.47 13.25
N LEU A 277 -1.36 18.25 12.96
CA LEU A 277 -2.77 18.00 12.70
C LEU A 277 -3.63 18.22 13.95
N VAL A 278 -3.15 17.76 15.11
CA VAL A 278 -3.78 18.04 16.41
C VAL A 278 -3.90 19.55 16.62
N GLY A 279 -2.82 20.32 16.41
CA GLY A 279 -2.83 21.78 16.50
C GLY A 279 -3.81 22.43 15.52
N GLN A 280 -3.88 21.95 14.29
CA GLN A 280 -4.81 22.43 13.27
C GLN A 280 -6.28 22.20 13.70
N VAL A 281 -6.63 20.99 14.14
CA VAL A 281 -8.01 20.66 14.57
C VAL A 281 -8.39 21.45 15.80
N VAL A 282 -7.49 21.60 16.77
CA VAL A 282 -7.72 22.45 17.95
C VAL A 282 -8.00 23.90 17.56
N THR A 283 -7.26 24.44 16.59
CA THR A 283 -7.47 25.82 16.09
C THR A 283 -8.79 25.96 15.34
N LEU A 284 -9.19 24.96 14.56
CA LEU A 284 -10.46 24.94 13.82
C LEU A 284 -11.69 24.83 14.75
N LEU A 285 -11.55 24.21 15.92
CA LEU A 285 -12.61 24.06 16.92
C LEU A 285 -12.63 25.20 17.94
N ASP A 286 -11.76 26.20 17.78
CA ASP A 286 -11.68 27.33 18.69
C ASP A 286 -12.86 28.27 18.48
N THR A 287 -13.79 28.31 19.44
CA THR A 287 -14.99 29.14 19.41
C THR A 287 -14.71 30.64 19.55
N GLU A 288 -13.53 31.02 20.08
CA GLU A 288 -13.11 32.42 20.14
C GLU A 288 -12.84 33.03 18.77
N ASN A 289 -12.45 32.19 17.81
CA ASN A 289 -12.23 32.61 16.44
C ASN A 289 -13.49 32.67 15.57
N MET A 290 -14.63 32.15 16.07
CA MET A 290 -15.93 32.11 15.37
C MET A 290 -17.09 32.46 16.30
N PRO A 291 -17.21 33.71 16.76
CA PRO A 291 -18.18 34.12 17.82
C PRO A 291 -19.64 34.02 17.41
N GLU A 292 -19.96 33.94 16.11
CA GLU A 292 -21.35 33.92 15.61
C GLU A 292 -21.77 32.55 15.03
N SER A 293 -20.88 31.55 14.98
CA SER A 293 -21.18 30.24 14.41
C SER A 293 -20.66 29.10 15.27
N VAL A 294 -21.15 27.88 14.99
CA VAL A 294 -20.68 26.64 15.62
C VAL A 294 -19.56 26.07 14.76
N PRO A 295 -18.30 26.01 15.25
CA PRO A 295 -17.24 25.30 14.55
C PRO A 295 -17.58 23.83 14.37
N LEU A 296 -17.52 23.36 13.13
CA LEU A 296 -17.79 21.96 12.77
C LEU A 296 -16.58 21.41 12.00
N VAL A 297 -15.91 20.42 12.58
CA VAL A 297 -14.77 19.74 11.95
C VAL A 297 -15.14 18.29 11.68
N GLY A 298 -14.95 17.85 10.44
CA GLY A 298 -15.08 16.46 10.01
C GLY A 298 -13.72 15.83 9.79
N LEU A 299 -13.41 14.74 10.51
CA LEU A 299 -12.20 13.93 10.27
C LEU A 299 -12.53 12.78 9.33
N THR A 300 -11.88 12.74 8.18
CA THR A 300 -12.04 11.68 7.17
C THR A 300 -10.76 10.85 7.02
N GLY A 301 -10.80 9.76 6.29
CA GLY A 301 -9.65 8.89 6.02
C GLY A 301 -10.00 7.41 6.14
N GLN A 302 -9.09 6.55 5.68
CA GLN A 302 -9.31 5.12 5.60
C GLN A 302 -9.51 4.43 6.97
N GLY A 303 -10.03 3.18 6.93
CA GLY A 303 -10.19 2.34 8.13
C GLY A 303 -8.84 2.04 8.79
N GLY A 304 -8.77 2.19 10.12
CA GLY A 304 -7.53 1.93 10.87
C GLY A 304 -6.52 3.08 10.91
N VAL A 305 -6.80 4.20 10.25
CA VAL A 305 -5.91 5.38 10.23
C VAL A 305 -5.89 6.15 11.56
N GLY A 306 -6.84 5.88 12.48
CA GLY A 306 -6.85 6.48 13.81
C GLY A 306 -7.71 7.72 13.98
N LYS A 307 -8.80 7.90 13.19
CA LYS A 307 -9.75 9.01 13.29
C LYS A 307 -10.34 9.18 14.70
N THR A 308 -10.92 8.11 15.22
CA THR A 308 -11.52 8.07 16.56
C THR A 308 -10.51 8.43 17.64
N ILE A 309 -9.30 7.87 17.55
CA ILE A 309 -8.21 8.12 18.50
C ILE A 309 -7.80 9.59 18.48
N LEU A 310 -7.65 10.19 17.29
CA LEU A 310 -7.33 11.60 17.12
C LEU A 310 -8.47 12.47 17.68
N ALA A 311 -9.72 12.16 17.36
CA ALA A 311 -10.88 12.90 17.86
C ALA A 311 -10.95 12.93 19.38
N VAL A 312 -10.78 11.77 20.01
CA VAL A 312 -10.76 11.65 21.48
C VAL A 312 -9.57 12.41 22.07
N HIS A 313 -8.37 12.29 21.46
CA HIS A 313 -7.18 13.02 21.92
C HIS A 313 -7.36 14.54 21.85
N VAL A 314 -7.90 15.05 20.74
CA VAL A 314 -8.21 16.48 20.57
C VAL A 314 -9.29 16.92 21.54
N ALA A 315 -10.34 16.11 21.73
CA ALA A 315 -11.43 16.42 22.66
C ALA A 315 -10.90 16.56 24.09
N HIS A 316 -10.01 15.67 24.54
CA HIS A 316 -9.36 15.78 25.85
C HIS A 316 -8.51 17.05 25.99
N ARG A 317 -7.82 17.50 24.95
CA ARG A 317 -7.06 18.76 24.97
C ARG A 317 -7.95 20.00 25.02
N LEU A 318 -9.20 19.89 24.59
CA LEU A 318 -10.17 20.98 24.59
C LEU A 318 -11.04 21.01 25.84
N THR A 319 -10.87 20.08 26.79
CA THR A 319 -11.72 19.94 27.97
C THR A 319 -11.90 21.25 28.75
N GLU A 320 -10.81 22.00 28.94
CA GLU A 320 -10.85 23.28 29.68
C GLU A 320 -11.60 24.40 28.93
N ARG A 321 -11.73 24.30 27.59
CA ARG A 321 -12.43 25.29 26.77
C ARG A 321 -13.94 25.09 26.71
N PHE A 322 -14.42 23.89 27.06
CA PHE A 322 -15.83 23.53 27.06
C PHE A 322 -16.29 23.10 28.47
N PRO A 323 -16.29 24.03 29.45
CA PRO A 323 -16.55 23.71 30.86
C PRO A 323 -17.97 23.23 31.13
N ASP A 324 -18.94 23.51 30.24
CA ASP A 324 -20.33 23.11 30.42
C ASP A 324 -20.63 21.68 29.96
N GLY A 325 -19.61 20.99 29.42
CA GLY A 325 -19.69 19.56 29.19
C GLY A 325 -19.14 19.05 27.86
N HIS A 326 -19.00 17.72 27.77
CA HIS A 326 -18.56 16.98 26.58
C HIS A 326 -19.54 15.85 26.33
N LEU A 327 -20.18 15.89 25.18
CA LEU A 327 -21.08 14.83 24.72
C LEU A 327 -20.30 13.95 23.70
N TYR A 328 -20.35 12.66 23.90
CA TYR A 328 -19.74 11.69 22.98
C TYR A 328 -20.76 10.61 22.61
N VAL A 329 -20.76 10.25 21.32
CA VAL A 329 -21.53 9.10 20.85
C VAL A 329 -20.80 8.45 19.67
N SER A 330 -20.76 7.11 19.64
CA SER A 330 -20.46 6.37 18.43
C SER A 330 -21.75 6.13 17.66
N LEU A 331 -21.85 6.71 16.48
CA LEU A 331 -23.04 6.63 15.61
C LEU A 331 -23.17 5.30 14.89
N ARG A 332 -22.11 4.45 14.96
CA ARG A 332 -22.05 3.11 14.32
C ARG A 332 -22.42 3.14 12.83
N GLY A 333 -22.07 4.21 12.15
CA GLY A 333 -22.41 4.40 10.73
C GLY A 333 -21.96 3.25 9.83
N ASN A 334 -20.96 2.48 10.23
CA ASN A 334 -20.41 1.34 9.49
C ASN A 334 -21.03 -0.02 9.90
N GLU A 335 -22.04 -0.03 10.76
CA GLU A 335 -22.72 -1.26 11.18
C GLU A 335 -24.05 -1.43 10.41
N PRO A 336 -24.56 -2.68 10.26
CA PRO A 336 -25.81 -2.96 9.55
C PRO A 336 -27.04 -2.24 10.15
N ARG A 337 -26.91 -1.72 11.36
CA ARG A 337 -27.92 -0.89 12.05
C ARG A 337 -27.24 0.30 12.68
N PRO A 338 -27.08 1.41 11.94
CA PRO A 338 -26.61 2.67 12.49
C PRO A 338 -27.51 3.14 13.66
N VAL A 339 -26.94 3.92 14.57
CA VAL A 339 -27.73 4.51 15.65
C VAL A 339 -28.61 5.62 15.08
N GLU A 340 -29.90 5.55 15.35
CA GLU A 340 -30.85 6.57 14.89
C GLU A 340 -30.61 7.91 15.62
N PRO A 341 -30.66 9.05 14.91
CA PRO A 341 -30.47 10.37 15.52
C PRO A 341 -31.43 10.66 16.68
N ALA A 342 -32.63 10.09 16.64
CA ALA A 342 -33.62 10.21 17.70
C ALA A 342 -33.14 9.61 19.03
N ASP A 343 -32.48 8.44 18.98
CA ASP A 343 -31.96 7.78 20.17
C ASP A 343 -30.74 8.51 20.74
N VAL A 344 -29.91 9.09 19.86
CA VAL A 344 -28.76 9.90 20.25
C VAL A 344 -29.23 11.17 20.99
N LEU A 345 -30.21 11.85 20.42
CA LEU A 345 -30.79 13.06 21.04
C LEU A 345 -31.42 12.76 22.41
N GLU A 346 -32.09 11.61 22.52
CA GLU A 346 -32.62 11.20 23.85
C GLU A 346 -31.48 11.05 24.88
N ARG A 347 -30.39 10.39 24.53
CA ARG A 347 -29.20 10.23 25.40
C ARG A 347 -28.58 11.58 25.74
N PHE A 348 -28.44 12.47 24.77
CA PHE A 348 -27.88 13.80 24.99
C PHE A 348 -28.79 14.67 25.88
N LEU A 349 -30.09 14.65 25.64
CA LEU A 349 -31.08 15.39 26.47
C LEU A 349 -31.07 14.91 27.91
N ARG A 350 -31.01 13.59 28.13
CA ARG A 350 -30.88 13.01 29.46
C ARG A 350 -29.57 13.43 30.15
N ALA A 351 -28.45 13.40 29.43
CA ALA A 351 -27.16 13.84 29.93
C ALA A 351 -27.17 15.35 30.30
N LEU A 352 -27.98 16.14 29.61
CA LEU A 352 -28.17 17.56 29.88
C LEU A 352 -29.24 17.84 30.99
N GLY A 353 -29.74 16.79 31.64
CA GLY A 353 -30.67 16.90 32.78
C GLY A 353 -32.13 17.02 32.38
N VAL A 354 -32.52 16.58 31.19
CA VAL A 354 -33.95 16.49 30.80
C VAL A 354 -34.52 15.17 31.29
N ASP A 355 -35.63 15.23 31.98
CA ASP A 355 -36.33 14.04 32.46
C ASP A 355 -36.83 13.18 31.31
N ALA A 356 -36.73 11.85 31.41
CA ALA A 356 -37.13 10.94 30.36
C ALA A 356 -38.57 11.15 29.87
N SER A 357 -39.48 11.49 30.77
CA SER A 357 -40.88 11.77 30.47
C SER A 357 -41.11 13.09 29.72
N ALA A 358 -40.11 13.99 29.72
CA ALA A 358 -40.15 15.29 29.06
C ALA A 358 -39.44 15.30 27.69
N VAL A 359 -38.89 14.17 27.24
CA VAL A 359 -38.26 14.03 25.91
C VAL A 359 -39.36 13.78 24.87
N PRO A 360 -39.48 14.63 23.83
CA PRO A 360 -40.49 14.44 22.79
C PRO A 360 -40.27 13.16 21.98
N GLU A 361 -41.34 12.65 21.35
CA GLU A 361 -41.23 11.47 20.46
C GLU A 361 -40.65 11.82 19.07
N ALA A 362 -41.05 12.98 18.51
CA ALA A 362 -40.61 13.36 17.17
C ALA A 362 -39.18 13.86 17.14
N LEU A 363 -38.40 13.43 16.09
CA LEU A 363 -37.00 13.79 15.90
C LEU A 363 -36.77 15.30 15.87
N GLU A 364 -37.64 16.04 15.17
CA GLU A 364 -37.53 17.50 15.01
C GLU A 364 -37.68 18.21 16.34
N ASP A 365 -38.62 17.76 17.18
CA ASP A 365 -38.87 18.33 18.51
C ASP A 365 -37.71 18.00 19.48
N ARG A 366 -37.16 16.79 19.40
CA ARG A 366 -35.94 16.42 20.16
C ARG A 366 -34.76 17.31 19.76
N SER A 367 -34.58 17.55 18.48
CA SER A 367 -33.50 18.42 17.95
C SER A 367 -33.70 19.87 18.39
N ALA A 368 -34.93 20.37 18.36
CA ALA A 368 -35.27 21.71 18.85
C ALA A 368 -35.04 21.85 20.36
N LEU A 369 -35.45 20.85 21.15
CA LEU A 369 -35.21 20.81 22.60
C LEU A 369 -33.71 20.75 22.92
N PHE A 370 -32.93 19.93 22.16
CA PHE A 370 -31.49 19.85 22.31
C PHE A 370 -30.83 21.21 22.06
N ARG A 371 -31.13 21.86 20.94
CA ARG A 371 -30.64 23.23 20.67
C ARG A 371 -30.97 24.22 21.78
N SER A 372 -32.17 24.14 22.31
CA SER A 372 -32.59 24.99 23.42
C SER A 372 -31.81 24.72 24.73
N ARG A 373 -31.47 23.46 25.01
CA ARG A 373 -30.73 23.06 26.21
C ARG A 373 -29.25 23.40 26.15
N VAL A 374 -28.65 23.46 24.97
CA VAL A 374 -27.24 23.83 24.78
C VAL A 374 -27.04 25.32 24.55
N HIS A 375 -28.15 26.08 24.37
CA HIS A 375 -28.09 27.52 24.14
C HIS A 375 -27.42 28.25 25.34
N GLY A 376 -26.40 29.07 25.04
CA GLY A 376 -25.64 29.82 26.04
C GLY A 376 -24.66 28.99 26.86
N ARG A 377 -24.42 27.72 26.49
CA ARG A 377 -23.42 26.82 27.08
C ARG A 377 -22.23 26.62 26.17
N LYS A 378 -21.07 26.30 26.75
CA LYS A 378 -19.84 25.87 26.02
C LYS A 378 -19.74 24.35 26.09
N ILE A 379 -20.26 23.68 25.07
CA ILE A 379 -20.30 22.21 25.00
C ILE A 379 -19.59 21.72 23.75
N LEU A 380 -18.72 20.72 23.91
CA LEU A 380 -18.11 19.98 22.81
C LEU A 380 -18.95 18.74 22.52
N VAL A 381 -19.35 18.57 21.25
CA VAL A 381 -20.05 17.37 20.77
C VAL A 381 -19.13 16.56 19.89
N VAL A 382 -18.88 15.32 20.26
CA VAL A 382 -18.05 14.38 19.48
C VAL A 382 -18.94 13.29 18.91
N LEU A 383 -19.03 13.26 17.59
CA LEU A 383 -19.85 12.31 16.83
C LEU A 383 -18.91 11.33 16.10
N ASP A 384 -18.68 10.20 16.71
CA ASP A 384 -17.74 9.24 16.16
C ASP A 384 -18.42 8.25 15.20
N ASN A 385 -17.72 7.92 14.09
CA ASN A 385 -18.15 6.94 13.11
C ASN A 385 -19.51 7.28 12.46
N ALA A 386 -19.64 8.50 11.94
CA ALA A 386 -20.80 8.95 11.17
C ALA A 386 -20.84 8.33 9.78
N ASP A 387 -22.05 7.98 9.31
CA ASP A 387 -22.29 7.42 7.97
C ASP A 387 -22.70 8.50 6.96
N SER A 388 -23.58 9.39 7.36
CA SER A 388 -24.20 10.34 6.45
C SER A 388 -24.47 11.70 7.08
N VAL A 389 -24.65 12.69 6.22
CA VAL A 389 -25.09 14.05 6.61
C VAL A 389 -26.44 14.00 7.35
N GLY A 390 -27.35 13.12 6.92
CA GLY A 390 -28.66 12.94 7.53
C GLY A 390 -28.59 12.49 8.98
N GLN A 391 -27.57 11.68 9.34
CA GLN A 391 -27.36 11.22 10.70
C GLN A 391 -26.80 12.32 11.60
N VAL A 392 -25.95 13.20 11.08
CA VAL A 392 -25.26 14.25 11.84
C VAL A 392 -26.10 15.52 12.00
N ARG A 393 -26.78 15.96 10.94
CA ARG A 393 -27.52 17.24 10.89
C ARG A 393 -28.48 17.46 12.07
N PRO A 394 -29.31 16.49 12.50
CA PRO A 394 -30.19 16.65 13.64
C PRO A 394 -29.47 16.85 14.97
N LEU A 395 -28.22 16.43 15.08
CA LEU A 395 -27.41 16.46 16.30
C LEU A 395 -26.57 17.74 16.45
N LEU A 396 -26.66 18.66 15.49
CA LEU A 396 -25.87 19.88 15.51
C LEU A 396 -26.44 20.87 16.54
N PRO A 397 -25.63 21.43 17.48
CA PRO A 397 -26.01 22.50 18.34
C PRO A 397 -26.21 23.80 17.53
N GLY A 398 -27.21 24.57 17.84
CA GLY A 398 -27.50 25.84 17.15
C GLY A 398 -26.97 27.08 17.88
N ALA A 399 -26.14 26.92 18.91
CA ALA A 399 -25.69 28.00 19.76
C ALA A 399 -24.19 28.30 19.59
N PRO A 400 -23.79 29.57 19.46
CA PRO A 400 -22.40 29.97 19.56
C PRO A 400 -21.81 29.58 20.90
N GLY A 401 -20.53 29.19 20.91
CA GLY A 401 -19.85 28.66 22.11
C GLY A 401 -19.79 27.13 22.14
N CYS A 402 -20.65 26.42 21.41
CA CYS A 402 -20.49 24.98 21.17
C CYS A 402 -19.58 24.69 19.98
N ALA A 403 -18.97 23.49 19.94
CA ALA A 403 -18.23 22.98 18.78
C ALA A 403 -18.58 21.51 18.52
N VAL A 404 -18.41 21.09 17.28
CA VAL A 404 -18.69 19.71 16.85
C VAL A 404 -17.47 19.12 16.18
N LEU A 405 -17.07 17.94 16.63
CA LEU A 405 -16.04 17.13 16.01
C LEU A 405 -16.66 15.80 15.56
N ALA A 406 -16.77 15.61 14.26
CA ALA A 406 -17.32 14.40 13.68
C ALA A 406 -16.20 13.55 13.06
N THR A 407 -16.29 12.21 13.14
CA THR A 407 -15.44 11.31 12.39
C THR A 407 -16.27 10.44 11.46
N GLY A 408 -15.80 10.22 10.26
CA GLY A 408 -16.49 9.40 9.27
C GLY A 408 -15.52 8.83 8.25
N ARG A 409 -15.99 7.89 7.43
CA ARG A 409 -15.27 7.43 6.24
C ARG A 409 -15.61 8.28 5.04
N MET A 410 -16.88 8.66 4.92
CA MET A 410 -17.36 9.56 3.88
C MET A 410 -17.13 11.02 4.27
N PRO A 411 -16.73 11.87 3.32
CA PRO A 411 -16.69 13.31 3.55
C PRO A 411 -18.08 13.84 3.88
N LEU A 412 -18.21 14.56 5.00
CA LEU A 412 -19.47 15.19 5.40
C LEU A 412 -19.68 16.53 4.65
N ALA A 413 -19.28 16.60 3.38
CA ALA A 413 -19.28 17.83 2.57
C ALA A 413 -20.67 18.47 2.37
N GLY A 414 -21.74 17.72 2.56
CA GLY A 414 -23.12 18.25 2.52
C GLY A 414 -23.58 18.97 3.80
N LEU A 415 -22.72 19.12 4.83
CA LEU A 415 -23.00 19.93 6.00
C LEU A 415 -22.48 21.34 5.81
N GLU A 416 -23.33 22.32 6.01
CA GLU A 416 -22.99 23.73 5.87
C GLU A 416 -21.93 24.14 6.90
N GLY A 417 -20.83 24.72 6.44
CA GLY A 417 -19.74 25.22 7.30
C GLY A 417 -18.78 24.15 7.83
N VAL A 418 -18.89 22.89 7.42
CA VAL A 418 -17.96 21.85 7.84
C VAL A 418 -16.54 22.13 7.29
N ARG A 419 -15.54 21.95 8.16
CA ARG A 419 -14.13 21.93 7.81
C ARG A 419 -13.66 20.49 7.78
N ILE A 420 -13.40 19.96 6.58
CA ILE A 420 -12.94 18.58 6.41
C ILE A 420 -11.43 18.54 6.60
N VAL A 421 -10.98 17.60 7.43
CA VAL A 421 -9.56 17.30 7.66
C VAL A 421 -9.37 15.84 7.33
N ASP A 422 -8.61 15.58 6.28
CA ASP A 422 -8.31 14.22 5.84
C ASP A 422 -7.09 13.67 6.59
N LEU A 423 -7.21 12.42 7.06
CA LEU A 423 -6.16 11.73 7.81
C LEU A 423 -5.48 10.71 6.90
N ASP A 424 -4.21 10.92 6.67
CA ASP A 424 -3.32 9.98 5.98
C ASP A 424 -2.67 9.00 6.98
N VAL A 425 -2.00 7.98 6.45
CA VAL A 425 -1.16 7.07 7.23
C VAL A 425 -0.09 7.84 8.01
N PHE A 426 0.62 7.17 8.92
CA PHE A 426 1.72 7.80 9.64
C PHE A 426 2.88 8.14 8.72
N GLU A 427 3.57 9.26 9.03
CA GLU A 427 4.93 9.47 8.55
C GLU A 427 5.85 8.37 9.10
N PRO A 428 6.93 8.00 8.38
CA PRO A 428 7.82 6.92 8.82
C PRO A 428 8.34 7.07 10.26
N ASP A 429 8.65 8.29 10.69
CA ASP A 429 9.16 8.60 12.03
C ASP A 429 8.07 8.40 13.11
N ASP A 430 6.83 8.80 12.84
CA ASP A 430 5.70 8.61 13.74
C ASP A 430 5.38 7.11 13.92
N ALA A 431 5.43 6.35 12.82
CA ALA A 431 5.22 4.91 12.85
C ALA A 431 6.32 4.19 13.65
N LEU A 432 7.57 4.62 13.50
CA LEU A 432 8.71 4.09 14.24
C LEU A 432 8.57 4.42 15.74
N GLU A 433 8.16 5.65 16.08
CA GLU A 433 7.95 6.04 17.47
C GLU A 433 6.88 5.20 18.15
N LEU A 434 5.73 4.97 17.48
CA LEU A 434 4.69 4.08 17.99
C LEU A 434 5.22 2.66 18.22
N PHE A 435 5.97 2.14 17.25
CA PHE A 435 6.55 0.80 17.33
C PHE A 435 7.53 0.68 18.51
N ILE A 436 8.39 1.70 18.71
CA ILE A 436 9.34 1.77 19.83
C ILE A 436 8.62 1.80 21.18
N ARG A 437 7.56 2.58 21.31
CA ARG A 437 6.76 2.69 22.55
C ARG A 437 6.17 1.36 22.98
N ILE A 438 5.75 0.52 22.01
CA ILE A 438 5.09 -0.77 22.30
C ILE A 438 6.11 -1.89 22.47
N VAL A 439 7.17 -1.98 21.63
CA VAL A 439 8.15 -3.08 21.60
C VAL A 439 9.32 -2.83 22.54
N GLY A 440 9.66 -1.56 22.79
CA GLY A 440 10.79 -1.12 23.58
C GLY A 440 12.03 -0.76 22.75
N ALA A 441 12.67 0.37 23.09
CA ALA A 441 13.78 0.96 22.34
C ALA A 441 14.99 0.01 22.18
N GLU A 442 15.36 -0.71 23.25
CA GLU A 442 16.51 -1.62 23.24
C GLU A 442 16.33 -2.77 22.24
N ARG A 443 15.11 -3.33 22.15
CA ARG A 443 14.80 -4.44 21.25
C ARG A 443 14.79 -3.96 19.81
N VAL A 444 14.21 -2.77 19.54
CA VAL A 444 14.17 -2.14 18.21
C VAL A 444 15.59 -1.82 17.71
N ALA A 445 16.46 -1.30 18.58
CA ALA A 445 17.84 -0.95 18.21
C ALA A 445 18.72 -2.15 17.80
N ARG A 446 18.33 -3.38 18.19
CA ARG A 446 19.06 -4.60 17.79
C ARG A 446 18.75 -5.06 16.34
N GLU A 447 17.58 -4.74 15.81
CA GLU A 447 17.13 -5.21 14.50
C GLU A 447 16.48 -4.07 13.68
N PRO A 448 17.17 -2.93 13.42
CA PRO A 448 16.55 -1.74 12.82
C PRO A 448 16.05 -1.98 11.39
N GLU A 449 16.75 -2.78 10.59
CA GLU A 449 16.33 -3.11 9.22
C GLU A 449 15.02 -3.90 9.19
N ALA A 450 14.88 -4.87 10.11
CA ALA A 450 13.66 -5.66 10.22
C ALA A 450 12.47 -4.82 10.70
N VAL A 451 12.72 -3.82 11.55
CA VAL A 451 11.69 -2.85 11.97
C VAL A 451 11.22 -2.05 10.75
N GLN A 452 12.14 -1.47 9.99
CA GLN A 452 11.80 -0.70 8.80
C GLN A 452 11.01 -1.54 7.79
N GLN A 453 11.41 -2.80 7.60
CA GLN A 453 10.67 -3.73 6.75
C GLN A 453 9.23 -3.97 7.26
N ILE A 454 9.03 -4.14 8.57
CA ILE A 454 7.68 -4.29 9.15
C ILE A 454 6.85 -3.05 8.93
N LEU A 455 7.39 -1.85 9.19
CA LEU A 455 6.67 -0.60 9.01
C LEU A 455 6.22 -0.42 7.55
N THR A 456 7.11 -0.70 6.60
CA THR A 456 6.78 -0.70 5.16
C THR A 456 5.70 -1.72 4.82
N LEU A 457 5.80 -2.97 5.32
CA LEU A 457 4.81 -4.02 5.07
C LEU A 457 3.44 -3.74 5.73
N CYS A 458 3.41 -2.92 6.78
CA CYS A 458 2.18 -2.40 7.38
C CYS A 458 1.62 -1.18 6.62
N GLY A 459 2.32 -0.66 5.60
CA GLY A 459 1.94 0.55 4.86
C GLY A 459 1.83 1.77 5.76
N TYR A 460 2.57 1.81 6.85
CA TYR A 460 2.53 2.86 7.88
C TYR A 460 1.14 3.10 8.48
N LEU A 461 0.19 2.19 8.27
CA LEU A 461 -1.17 2.28 8.82
C LEU A 461 -1.10 2.10 10.36
N PRO A 462 -1.56 3.08 11.17
CA PRO A 462 -1.42 3.05 12.63
C PRO A 462 -1.95 1.77 13.28
N LEU A 463 -3.11 1.27 12.83
CA LEU A 463 -3.67 0.02 13.34
C LEU A 463 -2.77 -1.19 13.04
N ALA A 464 -2.25 -1.29 11.81
CA ALA A 464 -1.38 -2.40 11.42
C ALA A 464 -0.05 -2.37 12.18
N VAL A 465 0.54 -1.18 12.35
CA VAL A 465 1.78 -0.98 13.13
C VAL A 465 1.55 -1.39 14.59
N ARG A 466 0.45 -0.96 15.20
CA ARG A 466 0.06 -1.32 16.56
C ARG A 466 -0.09 -2.83 16.74
N ILE A 467 -0.82 -3.50 15.83
CA ILE A 467 -1.02 -4.95 15.88
C ILE A 467 0.31 -5.69 15.75
N ALA A 468 1.16 -5.30 14.79
CA ALA A 468 2.48 -5.92 14.60
C ALA A 468 3.36 -5.76 15.85
N ALA A 469 3.38 -4.55 16.42
CA ALA A 469 4.13 -4.24 17.63
C ALA A 469 3.60 -5.00 18.86
N ALA A 470 2.27 -5.03 19.07
CA ALA A 470 1.64 -5.77 20.17
C ALA A 470 1.92 -7.28 20.09
N ARG A 471 1.91 -7.86 18.87
CA ARG A 471 2.29 -9.26 18.66
C ARG A 471 3.73 -9.57 19.09
N LEU A 472 4.65 -8.62 18.82
CA LEU A 472 6.04 -8.76 19.25
C LEU A 472 6.20 -8.56 20.76
N ALA A 473 5.46 -7.62 21.33
CA ALA A 473 5.45 -7.40 22.79
C ALA A 473 4.95 -8.64 23.53
N ALA A 474 3.85 -9.25 23.06
CA ALA A 474 3.28 -10.47 23.61
C ALA A 474 4.17 -11.71 23.40
N ARG A 475 5.14 -11.68 22.49
CA ARG A 475 6.04 -12.80 22.17
C ARG A 475 7.49 -12.40 22.31
N ALA A 476 7.95 -12.21 23.52
CA ALA A 476 9.32 -11.75 23.82
C ALA A 476 10.43 -12.63 23.20
N HIS A 477 10.16 -13.90 22.95
CA HIS A 477 11.10 -14.86 22.33
C HIS A 477 11.16 -14.78 20.79
N TRP A 478 10.31 -13.97 20.13
CA TRP A 478 10.40 -13.77 18.68
C TRP A 478 11.42 -12.69 18.33
N SER A 479 12.28 -12.94 17.32
CA SER A 479 13.03 -11.86 16.70
C SER A 479 12.11 -11.01 15.82
N ILE A 480 12.43 -9.74 15.68
CA ILE A 480 11.69 -8.82 14.82
C ILE A 480 11.75 -9.30 13.36
N ALA A 481 12.92 -9.79 12.92
CA ALA A 481 13.10 -10.39 11.59
C ALA A 481 12.21 -11.61 11.34
N LYS A 482 11.82 -12.37 12.38
CA LYS A 482 10.87 -13.48 12.22
C LYS A 482 9.47 -12.97 11.84
N LEU A 483 9.00 -11.91 12.48
CA LEU A 483 7.71 -11.30 12.12
C LEU A 483 7.79 -10.63 10.74
N ALA A 484 8.88 -9.92 10.42
CA ALA A 484 9.09 -9.31 9.12
C ALA A 484 8.96 -10.33 7.97
N ARG A 485 9.61 -11.50 8.10
CA ARG A 485 9.48 -12.58 7.11
C ARG A 485 8.04 -13.13 6.99
N ARG A 486 7.28 -13.22 8.11
CA ARG A 486 5.88 -13.68 8.08
C ARG A 486 4.97 -12.67 7.42
N LEU A 487 5.18 -11.37 7.67
CA LEU A 487 4.47 -10.30 7.01
C LEU A 487 4.87 -10.15 5.54
N GLY A 488 6.07 -10.59 5.16
CA GLY A 488 6.53 -10.63 3.77
C GLY A 488 5.75 -11.61 2.88
N ASP A 489 5.14 -12.64 3.47
CA ASP A 489 4.23 -13.54 2.76
C ASP A 489 2.86 -12.85 2.57
N GLU A 490 2.56 -12.42 1.35
CA GLU A 490 1.33 -11.70 1.02
C GLU A 490 0.06 -12.47 1.42
N ARG A 491 0.06 -13.80 1.22
CA ARG A 491 -1.10 -14.65 1.54
C ARG A 491 -1.39 -14.75 3.03
N ARG A 492 -0.40 -14.45 3.87
CA ARG A 492 -0.52 -14.55 5.34
C ARG A 492 -0.57 -13.19 6.01
N ARG A 493 -0.19 -12.11 5.31
CA ARG A 493 -0.01 -10.77 5.89
C ARG A 493 -1.25 -10.29 6.64
N LEU A 494 -2.43 -10.33 6.04
CA LEU A 494 -3.67 -9.91 6.69
C LEU A 494 -4.04 -10.79 7.90
N ASN A 495 -3.73 -12.08 7.86
CA ASN A 495 -3.93 -12.98 9.00
C ASN A 495 -2.94 -12.70 10.15
N GLU A 496 -1.73 -12.24 9.81
CA GLU A 496 -0.73 -11.81 10.81
C GLU A 496 -1.08 -10.44 11.42
N LEU A 497 -1.96 -9.66 10.79
CA LEU A 497 -2.41 -8.35 11.27
C LEU A 497 -3.77 -8.44 11.99
N ALA A 498 -3.88 -9.39 12.94
CA ALA A 498 -4.99 -9.55 13.86
C ALA A 498 -4.44 -9.78 15.29
N ALA A 499 -4.98 -9.07 16.28
CA ALA A 499 -4.63 -9.23 17.71
C ALA A 499 -5.83 -8.87 18.60
N GLY A 500 -6.40 -9.84 19.29
CA GLY A 500 -7.64 -9.66 20.04
C GLY A 500 -8.77 -9.18 19.10
N ASP A 501 -9.46 -8.13 19.48
CA ASP A 501 -10.54 -7.52 18.69
C ASP A 501 -10.05 -6.60 17.56
N LEU A 502 -8.73 -6.41 17.45
CA LEU A 502 -8.11 -5.57 16.42
C LEU A 502 -7.79 -6.39 15.18
N GLU A 503 -8.43 -6.09 14.07
CA GLU A 503 -8.23 -6.76 12.79
C GLU A 503 -8.31 -5.77 11.62
N VAL A 504 -7.21 -5.68 10.84
CA VAL A 504 -7.17 -4.81 9.66
C VAL A 504 -8.19 -5.25 8.60
N ARG A 505 -8.34 -6.57 8.42
CA ARG A 505 -9.31 -7.13 7.46
C ARG A 505 -10.73 -6.69 7.76
N ALA A 506 -11.16 -6.65 9.02
CA ALA A 506 -12.50 -6.22 9.41
C ALA A 506 -12.78 -4.77 9.01
N CYS A 507 -11.78 -3.89 9.17
CA CYS A 507 -11.92 -2.49 8.78
C CYS A 507 -12.17 -2.31 7.27
N VAL A 508 -11.43 -3.05 6.42
CA VAL A 508 -11.59 -2.98 4.96
C VAL A 508 -12.90 -3.66 4.53
N THR A 509 -13.26 -4.78 5.17
CA THR A 509 -14.51 -5.51 4.89
C THR A 509 -15.72 -4.61 5.05
N LEU A 510 -15.76 -3.79 6.08
CA LEU A 510 -16.87 -2.85 6.31
C LEU A 510 -17.02 -1.85 5.16
N SER A 511 -15.92 -1.23 4.67
CA SER A 511 -15.98 -0.32 3.51
C SER A 511 -16.42 -1.05 2.24
N TYR A 512 -15.89 -2.25 2.00
CA TYR A 512 -16.25 -3.05 0.84
C TYR A 512 -17.73 -3.48 0.83
N GLN A 513 -18.32 -3.80 1.98
CA GLN A 513 -19.73 -4.21 2.08
C GLN A 513 -20.71 -3.10 1.74
N TRP A 514 -20.32 -1.85 1.89
CA TRP A 514 -21.13 -0.68 1.56
C TRP A 514 -21.18 -0.36 0.07
N LEU A 515 -20.22 -0.83 -0.71
CA LEU A 515 -20.19 -0.62 -2.14
C LEU A 515 -21.37 -1.28 -2.86
N GLY A 516 -21.85 -0.68 -3.93
CA GLY A 516 -22.74 -1.32 -4.88
C GLY A 516 -22.06 -2.49 -5.63
N PRO A 517 -22.82 -3.36 -6.28
CA PRO A 517 -22.28 -4.57 -6.91
C PRO A 517 -21.21 -4.29 -7.97
N GLU A 518 -21.34 -3.21 -8.77
CA GLU A 518 -20.39 -2.83 -9.81
C GLU A 518 -19.08 -2.28 -9.22
N ALA A 519 -19.18 -1.38 -8.22
CA ALA A 519 -18.02 -0.86 -7.54
C ALA A 519 -17.25 -1.98 -6.79
N ARG A 520 -17.96 -2.95 -6.19
CA ARG A 520 -17.32 -4.15 -5.62
C ARG A 520 -16.56 -4.96 -6.67
N ARG A 521 -17.15 -5.12 -7.85
CA ARG A 521 -16.52 -5.84 -8.95
C ARG A 521 -15.28 -5.10 -9.43
N LEU A 522 -15.36 -3.79 -9.68
CA LEU A 522 -14.22 -2.98 -10.07
C LEU A 522 -13.10 -3.06 -9.03
N PHE A 523 -13.42 -2.91 -7.74
CA PHE A 523 -12.46 -3.04 -6.64
C PHE A 523 -11.68 -4.36 -6.69
N ARG A 524 -12.38 -5.49 -6.88
CA ARG A 524 -11.75 -6.81 -6.99
C ARG A 524 -10.89 -6.93 -8.25
N MET A 525 -11.37 -6.42 -9.39
CA MET A 525 -10.65 -6.48 -10.67
C MET A 525 -9.37 -5.67 -10.62
N LEU A 526 -9.41 -4.43 -10.13
CA LEU A 526 -8.21 -3.60 -9.95
C LEU A 526 -7.21 -4.23 -8.97
N GLY A 527 -7.68 -4.94 -7.95
CA GLY A 527 -6.85 -5.71 -7.03
C GLY A 527 -6.02 -6.82 -7.68
N THR A 528 -6.36 -7.25 -8.90
CA THR A 528 -5.59 -8.25 -9.67
C THR A 528 -4.36 -7.67 -10.36
N LEU A 529 -4.28 -6.34 -10.49
CA LEU A 529 -3.15 -5.67 -11.13
C LEU A 529 -1.96 -5.55 -10.18
N ASP A 530 -0.76 -5.79 -10.70
CA ASP A 530 0.49 -5.65 -9.94
C ASP A 530 1.04 -4.22 -9.96
N ALA A 531 0.50 -3.36 -10.84
CA ALA A 531 0.89 -1.97 -10.92
C ALA A 531 0.68 -1.25 -9.57
N PRO A 532 1.63 -0.41 -9.14
CA PRO A 532 1.50 0.33 -7.88
C PRO A 532 0.37 1.35 -7.92
N ASP A 533 0.12 1.92 -9.09
CA ASP A 533 -0.92 2.88 -9.40
C ASP A 533 -1.39 2.74 -10.86
N PHE A 534 -2.47 3.39 -11.23
CA PHE A 534 -3.05 3.31 -12.58
C PHE A 534 -3.84 4.58 -12.91
N GLY A 535 -3.85 4.94 -14.19
CA GLY A 535 -4.65 6.05 -14.70
C GLY A 535 -6.09 5.63 -15.05
N LEU A 536 -6.96 6.61 -15.25
CA LEU A 536 -8.37 6.39 -15.64
C LEU A 536 -8.52 5.56 -16.92
N PRO A 537 -7.69 5.73 -17.98
CA PRO A 537 -7.77 4.90 -19.19
C PRO A 537 -7.63 3.40 -18.93
N VAL A 538 -6.78 3.02 -17.96
CA VAL A 538 -6.59 1.60 -17.58
C VAL A 538 -7.81 1.08 -16.81
N VAL A 539 -8.41 1.91 -15.94
CA VAL A 539 -9.66 1.56 -15.24
C VAL A 539 -10.81 1.37 -16.24
N ALA A 540 -10.93 2.27 -17.21
CA ALA A 540 -11.92 2.17 -18.28
C ALA A 540 -11.73 0.88 -19.10
N ALA A 541 -10.48 0.52 -19.41
CA ALA A 541 -10.16 -0.73 -20.09
C ALA A 541 -10.63 -1.97 -19.32
N VAL A 542 -10.51 -1.96 -17.99
CA VAL A 542 -11.03 -3.03 -17.11
C VAL A 542 -12.55 -3.11 -17.20
N LEU A 543 -13.24 -2.01 -17.48
CA LEU A 543 -14.70 -1.88 -17.61
C LEU A 543 -15.18 -1.88 -19.09
N ASP A 544 -14.47 -2.55 -19.98
CA ASP A 544 -14.82 -2.67 -21.41
C ASP A 544 -14.82 -1.33 -22.19
N GLY A 545 -14.11 -0.30 -21.67
CA GLY A 545 -13.83 0.96 -22.37
C GLY A 545 -14.74 2.14 -22.01
N ASP A 546 -15.64 1.98 -21.05
CA ASP A 546 -16.55 3.05 -20.60
C ASP A 546 -15.82 4.00 -19.61
N VAL A 547 -15.42 5.18 -20.10
CA VAL A 547 -14.64 6.15 -19.31
C VAL A 547 -15.51 6.86 -18.28
N GLU A 548 -16.72 7.31 -18.67
CA GLU A 548 -17.64 8.02 -17.77
C GLU A 548 -18.01 7.10 -16.60
N ARG A 549 -18.32 5.83 -16.91
CA ARG A 549 -18.63 4.83 -15.87
C ARG A 549 -17.43 4.50 -15.00
N ALA A 550 -16.23 4.47 -15.57
CA ALA A 550 -14.98 4.26 -14.81
C ALA A 550 -14.75 5.38 -13.79
N GLU A 551 -14.95 6.64 -14.19
CA GLU A 551 -14.82 7.81 -13.32
C GLU A 551 -15.82 7.77 -12.16
N GLU A 552 -17.12 7.55 -12.43
CA GLU A 552 -18.14 7.39 -11.39
C GLU A 552 -17.81 6.32 -10.35
N LEU A 553 -17.32 5.17 -10.83
CA LEU A 553 -17.00 4.05 -9.94
C LEU A 553 -15.70 4.29 -9.18
N VAL A 554 -14.72 4.97 -9.77
CA VAL A 554 -13.49 5.40 -9.07
C VAL A 554 -13.85 6.39 -7.97
N ASP A 555 -14.69 7.38 -8.23
CA ASP A 555 -15.16 8.31 -7.22
C ASP A 555 -15.85 7.60 -6.07
N THR A 556 -16.70 6.61 -6.38
CA THR A 556 -17.31 5.74 -5.35
C THR A 556 -16.28 5.02 -4.49
N LEU A 557 -15.16 4.54 -5.09
CA LEU A 557 -14.09 3.85 -4.35
C LEU A 557 -13.24 4.83 -3.54
N LEU A 558 -13.01 6.05 -4.03
CA LEU A 558 -12.33 7.13 -3.32
C LEU A 558 -13.15 7.56 -2.10
N ASP A 559 -14.45 7.79 -2.28
CA ASP A 559 -15.37 8.13 -1.21
C ASP A 559 -15.41 7.07 -0.12
N ALA A 560 -15.38 5.80 -0.51
CA ALA A 560 -15.31 4.67 0.43
C ALA A 560 -13.92 4.50 1.08
N GLN A 561 -12.94 5.36 0.74
CA GLN A 561 -11.55 5.28 1.22
C GLN A 561 -10.89 3.91 0.91
N LEU A 562 -11.20 3.35 -0.24
CA LEU A 562 -10.63 2.09 -0.75
C LEU A 562 -9.63 2.32 -1.88
N LEU A 563 -9.63 3.51 -2.48
CA LEU A 563 -8.58 4.03 -3.36
C LEU A 563 -8.08 5.36 -2.82
N GLU A 564 -6.89 5.76 -3.24
CA GLU A 564 -6.24 7.03 -2.97
C GLU A 564 -5.86 7.70 -4.29
N VAL A 565 -5.88 9.03 -4.31
CA VAL A 565 -5.35 9.81 -5.42
C VAL A 565 -3.83 9.91 -5.23
N GLY A 566 -3.06 9.58 -6.27
CA GLY A 566 -1.61 9.72 -6.26
C GLY A 566 -1.16 11.18 -6.23
N ALA A 567 0.11 11.40 -5.88
CA ALA A 567 0.68 12.75 -5.70
C ALA A 567 0.59 13.67 -6.93
N GLN A 568 0.36 13.14 -8.12
CA GLN A 568 0.24 13.88 -9.39
C GLN A 568 -1.22 14.15 -9.82
N GLY A 569 -2.20 13.83 -8.98
CA GLY A 569 -3.60 14.24 -9.15
C GLY A 569 -4.45 13.42 -10.14
N ALA A 570 -3.85 12.78 -11.14
CA ALA A 570 -4.55 12.05 -12.20
C ALA A 570 -4.43 10.51 -12.11
N ARG A 571 -3.87 10.00 -11.04
CA ARG A 571 -3.59 8.57 -10.87
C ARG A 571 -4.19 8.05 -9.57
N TYR A 572 -4.58 6.78 -9.58
CA TYR A 572 -5.22 6.10 -8.46
C TYR A 572 -4.35 4.95 -7.97
N ARG A 573 -4.34 4.74 -6.67
CA ARG A 573 -3.60 3.62 -6.06
C ARG A 573 -4.39 2.99 -4.92
N PHE A 574 -4.07 1.76 -4.63
CA PHE A 574 -4.47 1.13 -3.39
C PHE A 574 -3.44 1.37 -2.29
N HIS A 575 -3.92 1.54 -1.07
CA HIS A 575 -3.07 1.23 0.09
C HIS A 575 -2.72 -0.26 0.06
N ASP A 576 -1.47 -0.64 0.38
CA ASP A 576 -0.98 -2.02 0.21
C ASP A 576 -1.86 -3.09 0.87
N LEU A 577 -2.34 -2.83 2.08
CA LEU A 577 -3.21 -3.77 2.81
C LEU A 577 -4.62 -3.87 2.19
N VAL A 578 -5.12 -2.77 1.61
CA VAL A 578 -6.39 -2.75 0.89
C VAL A 578 -6.27 -3.53 -0.43
N ARG A 579 -5.14 -3.39 -1.14
CA ARG A 579 -4.85 -4.17 -2.36
C ARG A 579 -4.82 -5.67 -2.08
N LEU A 580 -4.19 -6.09 -0.98
CA LEU A 580 -4.19 -7.50 -0.57
C LEU A 580 -5.60 -8.03 -0.34
N TYR A 581 -6.44 -7.24 0.34
CA TYR A 581 -7.83 -7.61 0.55
C TYR A 581 -8.63 -7.69 -0.77
N ALA A 582 -8.43 -6.72 -1.67
CA ALA A 582 -9.05 -6.73 -2.98
C ALA A 582 -8.68 -7.98 -3.78
N ARG A 583 -7.39 -8.38 -3.73
CA ARG A 583 -6.87 -9.60 -4.36
C ARG A 583 -7.45 -10.88 -3.74
N GLU A 584 -7.54 -10.98 -2.41
CA GLU A 584 -8.22 -12.09 -1.74
C GLU A 584 -9.68 -12.21 -2.21
N ARG A 585 -10.42 -11.10 -2.22
CA ARG A 585 -11.82 -11.10 -2.70
C ARG A 585 -11.94 -11.46 -4.17
N ALA A 586 -10.98 -11.00 -5.02
CA ALA A 586 -10.96 -11.40 -6.43
C ALA A 586 -10.75 -12.92 -6.60
N LEU A 587 -9.85 -13.51 -5.80
CA LEU A 587 -9.60 -14.96 -5.82
C LEU A 587 -10.80 -15.79 -5.36
N GLU A 588 -11.59 -15.26 -4.43
CA GLU A 588 -12.75 -15.98 -3.88
C GLU A 588 -14.02 -15.85 -4.74
N VAL A 589 -14.22 -14.68 -5.37
CA VAL A 589 -15.50 -14.35 -6.03
C VAL A 589 -15.40 -14.44 -7.55
N GLU A 590 -14.24 -14.07 -8.14
CA GLU A 590 -14.09 -14.00 -9.59
C GLU A 590 -13.48 -15.29 -10.15
N SER A 591 -13.99 -15.73 -11.30
CA SER A 591 -13.40 -16.88 -12.00
C SER A 591 -11.95 -16.58 -12.45
N GLU A 592 -11.16 -17.61 -12.63
CA GLU A 592 -9.79 -17.48 -13.16
C GLU A 592 -9.78 -16.81 -14.54
N GLU A 593 -10.73 -17.17 -15.40
CA GLU A 593 -10.91 -16.57 -16.72
C GLU A 593 -11.19 -15.06 -16.62
N SER A 594 -12.15 -14.65 -15.77
CA SER A 594 -12.49 -13.23 -15.56
C SER A 594 -11.29 -12.41 -15.05
N ARG A 595 -10.50 -12.97 -14.13
CA ARG A 595 -9.28 -12.31 -13.64
C ARG A 595 -8.22 -12.21 -14.74
N ARG A 596 -8.02 -13.25 -15.51
CA ARG A 596 -7.08 -13.27 -16.64
C ARG A 596 -7.46 -12.25 -17.70
N ASP A 597 -8.74 -12.19 -18.09
CA ASP A 597 -9.25 -11.24 -19.07
C ASP A 597 -9.06 -9.79 -18.60
N THR A 598 -9.28 -9.54 -17.31
CA THR A 598 -9.03 -8.22 -16.70
C THR A 598 -7.56 -7.79 -16.87
N VAL A 599 -6.63 -8.67 -16.52
CA VAL A 599 -5.20 -8.41 -16.67
C VAL A 599 -4.84 -8.18 -18.14
N VAL A 600 -5.34 -9.01 -19.06
CA VAL A 600 -5.08 -8.86 -20.50
C VAL A 600 -5.59 -7.51 -21.01
N ARG A 601 -6.80 -7.08 -20.63
CA ARG A 601 -7.36 -5.77 -21.02
C ARG A 601 -6.50 -4.60 -20.51
N ALA A 602 -6.12 -4.62 -19.24
CA ALA A 602 -5.26 -3.59 -18.65
C ALA A 602 -3.89 -3.52 -19.36
N LEU A 603 -3.25 -4.67 -19.60
CA LEU A 603 -1.98 -4.75 -20.32
C LEU A 603 -2.10 -4.26 -21.76
N SER A 604 -3.20 -4.58 -22.43
CA SER A 604 -3.49 -4.13 -23.80
C SER A 604 -3.72 -2.63 -23.89
N ALA A 605 -4.31 -2.03 -22.86
CA ALA A 605 -4.47 -0.58 -22.75
C ALA A 605 -3.11 0.11 -22.55
N TRP A 606 -2.30 -0.36 -21.62
CA TRP A 606 -0.93 0.17 -21.44
C TRP A 606 -0.10 0.03 -22.71
N LEU A 607 -0.20 -1.10 -23.44
CA LEU A 607 0.52 -1.28 -24.70
C LEU A 607 0.07 -0.27 -25.76
N ALA A 608 -1.24 -0.07 -25.93
CA ALA A 608 -1.78 0.86 -26.91
C ALA A 608 -1.40 2.32 -26.60
N LEU A 609 -1.45 2.72 -25.32
CA LEU A 609 -1.03 4.05 -24.87
C LEU A 609 0.48 4.25 -25.01
N ALA A 610 1.28 3.23 -24.67
CA ALA A 610 2.73 3.30 -24.80
C ALA A 610 3.16 3.37 -26.28
N GLU A 611 2.51 2.62 -27.19
CA GLU A 611 2.76 2.71 -28.63
C GLU A 611 2.38 4.08 -29.20
N LEU A 612 1.32 4.69 -28.67
CA LEU A 612 0.94 6.06 -29.05
C LEU A 612 2.00 7.07 -28.61
N ALA A 613 2.36 7.03 -27.33
CA ALA A 613 3.39 7.94 -26.78
C ALA A 613 4.75 7.77 -27.45
N ASP A 614 5.16 6.55 -27.76
CA ASP A 614 6.44 6.27 -28.41
C ASP A 614 6.52 6.83 -29.85
N ARG A 615 5.39 6.90 -30.59
CA ARG A 615 5.35 7.50 -31.93
C ARG A 615 5.66 8.98 -31.92
N GLU A 616 5.26 9.68 -30.86
CA GLU A 616 5.48 11.10 -30.68
C GLU A 616 6.87 11.40 -30.08
N LEU A 617 7.57 10.37 -29.55
CA LEU A 617 8.94 10.54 -29.09
C LEU A 617 9.93 10.64 -30.25
N PRO A 618 10.87 11.59 -30.20
CA PRO A 618 11.94 11.64 -31.18
C PRO A 618 12.90 10.46 -31.02
N GLY A 619 13.26 9.80 -32.14
CA GLY A 619 14.46 8.96 -32.15
C GLY A 619 14.26 7.48 -31.86
N GLN A 620 13.45 6.76 -32.66
CA GLN A 620 13.58 5.30 -32.69
C GLN A 620 14.91 4.92 -33.34
N ALA A 621 15.79 4.26 -32.57
CA ALA A 621 17.10 3.84 -33.06
C ALA A 621 17.03 2.59 -33.96
N LEU A 622 16.09 1.67 -33.72
CA LEU A 622 15.93 0.42 -34.47
C LEU A 622 14.53 0.31 -35.06
N GLY A 623 14.36 -0.61 -36.02
CA GLY A 623 13.09 -0.86 -36.68
C GLY A 623 12.04 -1.42 -35.73
N GLU A 624 10.80 -0.94 -35.84
CA GLU A 624 9.67 -1.43 -35.09
C GLU A 624 9.29 -2.84 -35.55
N ILE A 625 9.27 -3.79 -34.62
CA ILE A 625 8.81 -5.15 -34.83
C ILE A 625 7.56 -5.39 -34.01
N LYS A 626 6.41 -5.51 -34.67
CA LYS A 626 5.12 -5.71 -34.00
C LYS A 626 4.80 -7.18 -33.82
N GLY A 627 4.47 -7.54 -32.58
CA GLY A 627 3.92 -8.85 -32.27
C GLY A 627 2.41 -8.93 -32.48
N ARG A 628 1.85 -10.08 -32.12
CA ARG A 628 0.41 -10.38 -32.21
C ARG A 628 -0.35 -10.04 -30.93
N ALA A 629 0.27 -9.35 -29.99
CA ALA A 629 -0.39 -8.94 -28.76
C ALA A 629 -1.67 -8.13 -29.03
N PRO A 630 -2.74 -8.33 -28.31
CA PRO A 630 -3.94 -7.52 -28.45
C PRO A 630 -3.66 -6.07 -28.06
N ARG A 631 -4.20 -5.12 -28.82
CA ARG A 631 -4.19 -3.67 -28.52
C ARG A 631 -5.62 -3.25 -28.26
N LEU A 632 -5.81 -2.49 -27.19
CA LEU A 632 -7.12 -1.90 -26.95
C LEU A 632 -7.36 -0.76 -27.93
N HIS A 633 -8.60 -0.63 -28.40
CA HIS A 633 -9.02 0.55 -29.15
C HIS A 633 -9.20 1.71 -28.14
N LEU A 634 -8.40 2.75 -28.29
CA LEU A 634 -8.45 3.93 -27.43
C LEU A 634 -9.57 4.87 -27.94
N SER A 635 -10.49 5.28 -27.06
CA SER A 635 -11.47 6.32 -27.36
C SER A 635 -10.84 7.70 -27.18
N ASP A 636 -11.44 8.73 -27.80
CA ASP A 636 -10.96 10.12 -27.67
C ASP A 636 -10.92 10.53 -26.18
N GLU A 637 -11.87 10.12 -25.37
CA GLU A 637 -11.94 10.38 -23.92
C GLU A 637 -10.78 9.73 -23.13
N MET A 638 -10.29 8.57 -23.56
CA MET A 638 -9.11 7.93 -22.97
C MET A 638 -7.83 8.69 -23.28
N LEU A 639 -7.77 9.38 -24.42
CA LEU A 639 -6.61 10.14 -24.87
C LEU A 639 -6.52 11.53 -24.21
N GLU A 640 -7.63 12.08 -23.76
CA GLU A 640 -7.69 13.38 -23.08
C GLU A 640 -7.18 13.34 -21.64
N ALA A 641 -6.98 12.14 -21.04
CA ALA A 641 -6.54 12.01 -19.65
C ALA A 641 -5.11 12.55 -19.44
N PRO A 642 -4.89 13.58 -18.60
CA PRO A 642 -3.57 14.16 -18.38
C PRO A 642 -2.67 13.28 -17.45
N PRO A 643 -1.32 13.27 -17.69
CA PRO A 643 -0.67 13.82 -18.88
C PRO A 643 -1.06 13.01 -20.13
N SER A 644 -1.28 13.70 -21.24
CA SER A 644 -1.66 13.04 -22.50
C SER A 644 -0.49 12.27 -23.09
N ALA A 645 -0.76 11.03 -23.49
CA ALA A 645 0.25 10.19 -24.15
C ALA A 645 0.66 10.76 -25.52
N GLU A 646 -0.21 11.53 -26.18
CA GLU A 646 0.02 12.13 -27.48
C GLU A 646 0.69 13.51 -27.36
N GLU A 647 0.21 14.37 -26.46
CA GLU A 647 0.68 15.75 -26.35
C GLU A 647 1.95 15.87 -25.47
N GLU A 648 2.05 15.07 -24.42
CA GLU A 648 3.17 15.10 -23.45
C GLU A 648 3.79 13.70 -23.23
N PRO A 649 4.31 13.04 -24.27
CA PRO A 649 4.70 11.63 -24.21
C PRO A 649 5.74 11.32 -23.15
N LEU A 650 6.76 12.17 -22.97
CA LEU A 650 7.77 11.96 -21.92
C LEU A 650 7.21 12.10 -20.51
N ALA A 651 6.32 13.08 -20.27
CA ALA A 651 5.67 13.25 -18.99
C ALA A 651 4.73 12.06 -18.69
N TRP A 652 4.04 11.58 -19.73
CA TRP A 652 3.22 10.36 -19.62
C TRP A 652 4.05 9.15 -19.25
N PHE A 653 5.16 8.89 -19.93
CA PHE A 653 6.05 7.77 -19.59
C PHE A 653 6.64 7.89 -18.18
N ASP A 654 7.04 9.10 -17.76
CA ASP A 654 7.55 9.35 -16.43
C ASP A 654 6.50 9.01 -15.35
N ALA A 655 5.24 9.38 -15.58
CA ALA A 655 4.12 9.08 -14.70
C ALA A 655 3.78 7.56 -14.69
N GLU A 656 3.79 6.90 -15.87
CA GLU A 656 3.43 5.50 -16.04
C GLU A 656 4.60 4.52 -15.78
N ARG A 657 5.83 4.99 -15.64
CA ARG A 657 7.04 4.16 -15.55
C ARG A 657 6.90 2.98 -14.61
N ALA A 658 6.51 3.25 -13.36
CA ALA A 658 6.41 2.20 -12.34
C ALA A 658 5.32 1.17 -12.69
N ALA A 659 4.19 1.64 -13.22
CA ALA A 659 3.09 0.81 -13.66
C ALA A 659 3.47 -0.05 -14.87
N LEU A 660 4.16 0.53 -15.86
CA LEU A 660 4.60 -0.17 -17.07
C LEU A 660 5.64 -1.25 -16.76
N VAL A 661 6.63 -0.97 -15.91
CA VAL A 661 7.62 -1.98 -15.47
C VAL A 661 6.93 -3.12 -14.69
N ALA A 662 5.95 -2.82 -13.85
CA ALA A 662 5.16 -3.83 -13.16
C ALA A 662 4.27 -4.61 -14.13
N ALA A 663 3.66 -3.95 -15.12
CA ALA A 663 2.84 -4.57 -16.16
C ALA A 663 3.64 -5.59 -16.99
N VAL A 664 4.87 -5.24 -17.39
CA VAL A 664 5.80 -6.20 -18.03
C VAL A 664 6.04 -7.40 -17.12
N GLY A 665 6.29 -7.17 -15.83
CA GLY A 665 6.48 -8.23 -14.84
C GLY A 665 5.27 -9.14 -14.72
N GLN A 666 4.08 -8.56 -14.63
CA GLN A 666 2.82 -9.30 -14.54
C GLN A 666 2.51 -10.08 -15.81
N ALA A 667 2.75 -9.51 -16.99
CA ALA A 667 2.59 -10.19 -18.26
C ALA A 667 3.43 -11.47 -18.31
N CYS A 668 4.71 -11.38 -17.93
CA CYS A 668 5.62 -12.52 -17.87
C CYS A 668 5.17 -13.59 -16.85
N ALA A 669 4.70 -13.15 -15.68
CA ALA A 669 4.29 -14.08 -14.61
C ALA A 669 2.95 -14.77 -14.89
N SER A 670 2.07 -14.15 -15.68
CA SER A 670 0.73 -14.67 -16.02
C SER A 670 0.63 -15.46 -17.31
N GLY A 671 1.78 -15.83 -17.91
CA GLY A 671 1.79 -16.58 -19.17
C GLY A 671 1.32 -15.75 -20.39
N GLN A 672 1.65 -14.45 -20.40
CA GLN A 672 1.33 -13.52 -21.47
C GLN A 672 2.63 -12.93 -22.07
N ALA A 673 3.60 -13.79 -22.36
CA ALA A 673 4.91 -13.36 -22.87
C ALA A 673 4.80 -12.49 -24.13
N GLU A 674 3.77 -12.71 -24.95
CA GLU A 674 3.50 -11.88 -26.13
C GLU A 674 3.21 -10.41 -25.78
N LEU A 675 2.37 -10.15 -24.77
CA LEU A 675 2.15 -8.80 -24.26
C LEU A 675 3.38 -8.23 -23.56
N GLY A 676 4.07 -9.08 -22.79
CA GLY A 676 5.26 -8.67 -22.03
C GLY A 676 6.37 -8.14 -22.91
N TRP A 677 6.75 -8.87 -23.97
CA TRP A 677 7.83 -8.44 -24.84
C TRP A 677 7.44 -7.25 -25.72
N ASN A 678 6.16 -7.13 -26.15
CA ASN A 678 5.71 -5.94 -26.88
C ASN A 678 5.78 -4.69 -25.99
N LEU A 679 5.33 -4.77 -24.73
CA LEU A 679 5.48 -3.68 -23.76
C LEU A 679 6.95 -3.34 -23.52
N ALA A 680 7.81 -4.35 -23.29
CA ALA A 680 9.24 -4.09 -23.04
C ALA A 680 9.92 -3.43 -24.25
N ALA A 681 9.59 -3.87 -25.48
CA ALA A 681 10.16 -3.32 -26.69
C ALA A 681 9.78 -1.85 -26.92
N VAL A 682 8.54 -1.48 -26.66
CA VAL A 682 8.08 -0.09 -26.83
C VAL A 682 8.69 0.89 -25.81
N LEU A 683 9.18 0.37 -24.69
CA LEU A 683 9.81 1.19 -23.63
C LEU A 683 11.27 1.54 -23.92
N THR A 684 11.90 0.92 -24.91
CA THR A 684 13.36 1.07 -25.15
C THR A 684 13.75 2.52 -25.45
N ASN A 685 13.01 3.22 -26.31
CA ASN A 685 13.26 4.60 -26.65
C ASN A 685 13.16 5.53 -25.43
N TYR A 686 12.11 5.36 -24.62
CA TYR A 686 11.95 6.10 -23.38
C TYR A 686 13.09 5.82 -22.39
N PHE A 687 13.48 4.55 -22.21
CA PHE A 687 14.58 4.19 -21.32
C PHE A 687 15.91 4.78 -21.78
N ASP A 688 16.17 4.80 -23.08
CA ASP A 688 17.39 5.43 -23.62
C ASP A 688 17.39 6.94 -23.36
N GLN A 689 16.30 7.63 -23.66
CA GLN A 689 16.21 9.08 -23.44
C GLN A 689 16.38 9.51 -21.97
N ARG A 690 15.95 8.64 -21.03
CA ARG A 690 16.05 8.88 -19.59
C ARG A 690 17.28 8.24 -18.94
N GLY A 691 18.08 7.45 -19.68
CA GLY A 691 19.22 6.71 -19.13
C GLY A 691 18.82 5.60 -18.14
N LEU A 692 17.62 5.04 -18.28
CA LEU A 692 17.04 4.04 -17.37
C LEU A 692 17.50 2.61 -17.72
N TYR A 693 18.81 2.41 -17.85
CA TYR A 693 19.42 1.17 -18.34
C TYR A 693 19.16 -0.03 -17.40
N GLY A 694 18.96 0.21 -16.10
CA GLY A 694 18.58 -0.84 -15.16
C GLY A 694 17.18 -1.41 -15.39
N ASP A 695 16.19 -0.55 -15.66
CA ASP A 695 14.82 -0.97 -16.00
C ASP A 695 14.77 -1.65 -17.35
N TRP A 696 15.52 -1.14 -18.34
CA TRP A 696 15.66 -1.77 -19.66
C TRP A 696 16.18 -3.20 -19.54
N ARG A 697 17.31 -3.41 -18.89
CA ARG A 697 17.89 -4.74 -18.64
C ARG A 697 16.91 -5.65 -17.92
N GLY A 698 16.33 -5.18 -16.81
CA GLY A 698 15.45 -5.98 -15.98
C GLY A 698 14.17 -6.43 -16.69
N THR A 699 13.56 -5.57 -17.51
CA THR A 699 12.35 -5.90 -18.30
C THR A 699 12.68 -6.89 -19.41
N HIS A 700 13.75 -6.66 -20.18
CA HIS A 700 14.14 -7.52 -21.30
C HIS A 700 14.58 -8.91 -20.86
N GLU A 701 15.40 -9.04 -19.81
CA GLU A 701 15.80 -10.34 -19.27
C GLU A 701 14.60 -11.14 -18.74
N ARG A 702 13.64 -10.47 -18.11
CA ARG A 702 12.41 -11.11 -17.60
C ARG A 702 11.57 -11.62 -18.77
N CYS A 703 11.35 -10.77 -19.79
CA CYS A 703 10.61 -11.14 -20.99
C CYS A 703 11.32 -12.26 -21.79
N LEU A 704 12.66 -12.21 -21.90
CA LEU A 704 13.41 -13.25 -22.57
C LEU A 704 13.21 -14.63 -21.91
N ARG A 705 13.20 -14.69 -20.57
CA ARG A 705 12.90 -15.93 -19.84
C ARG A 705 11.48 -16.40 -20.15
N ALA A 706 10.47 -15.52 -20.04
CA ALA A 706 9.08 -15.85 -20.32
C ALA A 706 8.88 -16.31 -21.77
N CYS A 707 9.51 -15.64 -22.75
CA CYS A 707 9.44 -16.03 -24.16
C CYS A 707 10.10 -17.40 -24.41
N ARG A 708 11.13 -17.78 -23.67
CA ARG A 708 11.73 -19.12 -23.73
C ARG A 708 10.78 -20.18 -23.20
N ASP A 709 10.16 -19.91 -22.05
CA ASP A 709 9.23 -20.83 -21.39
C ASP A 709 7.98 -21.07 -22.27
N GLU A 710 7.45 -20.02 -22.91
CA GLU A 710 6.29 -20.08 -23.82
C GLU A 710 6.66 -20.42 -25.28
N ARG A 711 7.94 -20.62 -25.61
CA ARG A 711 8.45 -20.87 -26.96
C ARG A 711 8.10 -19.77 -27.97
N ASN A 712 8.01 -18.55 -27.52
CA ASN A 712 7.79 -17.38 -28.37
C ASN A 712 9.11 -16.95 -29.01
N VAL A 713 9.39 -17.45 -30.23
CA VAL A 713 10.67 -17.25 -30.89
C VAL A 713 10.89 -15.80 -31.32
N LEU A 714 9.81 -15.09 -31.75
CA LEU A 714 9.91 -13.69 -32.17
C LEU A 714 10.25 -12.81 -30.94
N GLY A 715 9.55 -13.01 -29.83
CA GLY A 715 9.85 -12.30 -28.60
C GLY A 715 11.27 -12.54 -28.10
N GLN A 716 11.80 -13.77 -28.21
CA GLN A 716 13.20 -14.07 -27.88
C GLN A 716 14.14 -13.23 -28.72
N ALA A 717 13.93 -13.18 -30.05
CA ALA A 717 14.79 -12.45 -30.97
C ALA A 717 14.78 -10.93 -30.66
N VAL A 718 13.60 -10.34 -30.43
CA VAL A 718 13.47 -8.92 -30.12
C VAL A 718 14.10 -8.58 -28.77
N MET A 719 13.90 -9.41 -27.74
CA MET A 719 14.52 -9.18 -26.43
C MET A 719 16.05 -9.31 -26.46
N LEU A 720 16.59 -10.28 -27.24
CA LEU A 720 18.04 -10.42 -27.43
C LEU A 720 18.63 -9.24 -28.20
N ARG A 721 17.94 -8.72 -29.24
CA ARG A 721 18.30 -7.50 -29.94
C ARG A 721 18.38 -6.30 -29.00
N GLY A 722 17.32 -6.09 -28.17
CA GLY A 722 17.25 -4.98 -27.23
C GLY A 722 18.30 -5.06 -26.11
N LEU A 723 18.68 -6.27 -25.68
CA LEU A 723 19.78 -6.45 -24.72
C LEU A 723 21.15 -6.18 -25.37
N ALA A 724 21.33 -6.54 -26.62
CA ALA A 724 22.56 -6.23 -27.38
C ALA A 724 22.68 -4.71 -27.62
N GLU A 725 21.59 -4.05 -27.99
CA GLU A 725 21.50 -2.57 -28.09
C GLU A 725 21.86 -1.87 -26.77
N LEU A 726 21.24 -2.28 -25.69
CA LEU A 726 21.55 -1.75 -24.34
C LEU A 726 23.04 -1.88 -24.02
N SER A 727 23.66 -3.01 -24.36
CA SER A 727 25.07 -3.24 -24.04
C SER A 727 26.01 -2.34 -24.85
N THR A 728 25.64 -1.98 -26.08
CA THR A 728 26.41 -1.02 -26.89
C THR A 728 26.24 0.42 -26.39
N LEU A 729 25.07 0.76 -25.84
CA LEU A 729 24.79 2.09 -25.28
C LEU A 729 25.37 2.29 -23.88
N ALA A 730 25.27 1.25 -23.03
CA ALA A 730 25.76 1.28 -21.66
C ALA A 730 27.27 0.97 -21.54
N GLU A 731 27.94 0.71 -22.67
CA GLU A 731 29.41 0.46 -22.77
C GLU A 731 29.89 -0.64 -21.79
N THR A 732 29.03 -1.63 -21.51
CA THR A 732 29.37 -2.79 -20.68
C THR A 732 29.86 -3.92 -21.54
N SER A 733 31.12 -4.36 -21.36
CA SER A 733 31.82 -5.34 -22.23
C SER A 733 31.36 -6.79 -22.07
N ASP A 734 30.38 -7.11 -21.22
CA ASP A 734 30.01 -8.49 -20.93
C ASP A 734 28.91 -9.02 -21.86
N ASP A 735 29.26 -10.07 -22.62
CA ASP A 735 28.39 -11.00 -23.35
C ASP A 735 27.35 -10.50 -24.38
N CYS A 736 27.46 -9.27 -24.89
CA CYS A 736 26.51 -8.76 -25.89
C CYS A 736 26.67 -9.44 -27.27
N LEU A 737 27.86 -9.92 -27.66
CA LEU A 737 28.07 -10.57 -28.96
C LEU A 737 27.25 -11.86 -29.12
N PRO A 738 27.23 -12.81 -28.17
CA PRO A 738 26.36 -13.98 -28.25
C PRO A 738 24.88 -13.63 -28.34
N GLN A 739 24.44 -12.56 -27.67
CA GLN A 739 23.06 -12.09 -27.74
C GLN A 739 22.73 -11.56 -29.14
N ALA A 740 23.54 -10.66 -29.69
CA ALA A 740 23.37 -10.13 -31.02
C ALA A 740 23.42 -11.26 -32.11
N GLN A 741 24.36 -12.19 -32.03
CA GLN A 741 24.47 -13.34 -32.94
C GLN A 741 23.22 -14.22 -32.85
N SER A 742 22.76 -14.56 -31.65
CA SER A 742 21.53 -15.33 -31.44
C SER A 742 20.30 -14.61 -32.02
N ALA A 743 20.22 -13.27 -31.89
CA ALA A 743 19.15 -12.50 -32.50
C ALA A 743 19.17 -12.60 -34.03
N VAL A 744 20.36 -12.48 -34.66
CA VAL A 744 20.52 -12.65 -36.11
C VAL A 744 20.02 -14.03 -36.57
N GLU A 745 20.42 -15.11 -35.88
CA GLU A 745 20.01 -16.46 -36.20
C GLU A 745 18.48 -16.64 -36.10
N LEU A 746 17.88 -16.12 -35.02
CA LEU A 746 16.46 -16.26 -34.81
C LEU A 746 15.66 -15.45 -35.83
N PHE A 747 16.03 -14.20 -36.11
CA PHE A 747 15.33 -13.36 -37.12
C PHE A 747 15.46 -13.98 -38.52
N ARG A 748 16.62 -14.48 -38.86
CA ARG A 748 16.82 -15.18 -40.14
C ARG A 748 15.95 -16.45 -40.26
N ALA A 749 15.86 -17.25 -39.20
CA ALA A 749 14.99 -18.41 -39.15
C ALA A 749 13.50 -18.08 -39.27
N LEU A 750 13.09 -16.90 -38.76
CA LEU A 750 11.72 -16.39 -38.86
C LEU A 750 11.41 -15.69 -40.19
N GLY A 751 12.44 -15.36 -41.00
CA GLY A 751 12.30 -14.53 -42.20
C GLY A 751 12.01 -13.04 -41.88
N GLU A 752 12.30 -12.59 -40.63
CA GLU A 752 12.10 -11.23 -40.20
C GLU A 752 13.32 -10.35 -40.54
N SER A 753 13.27 -9.78 -41.75
CA SER A 753 14.43 -9.15 -42.36
C SER A 753 14.84 -7.83 -41.72
N VAL A 754 13.88 -7.04 -41.14
CA VAL A 754 14.19 -5.79 -40.45
C VAL A 754 15.00 -6.11 -39.19
N GLY A 755 14.53 -7.05 -38.38
CA GLY A 755 15.24 -7.49 -37.19
C GLY A 755 16.61 -8.11 -37.49
N GLU A 756 16.77 -8.84 -38.61
CA GLU A 756 18.04 -9.39 -39.06
C GLU A 756 19.05 -8.26 -39.35
N VAL A 757 18.64 -7.21 -40.08
CA VAL A 757 19.48 -6.04 -40.35
C VAL A 757 19.95 -5.38 -39.09
N ASP A 758 19.01 -5.04 -38.18
CA ASP A 758 19.33 -4.37 -36.93
C ASP A 758 20.28 -5.18 -36.05
N ALA A 759 20.04 -6.49 -35.93
CA ALA A 759 20.93 -7.40 -35.19
C ALA A 759 22.34 -7.52 -35.81
N LEU A 760 22.46 -7.50 -37.15
CA LEU A 760 23.75 -7.46 -37.85
C LEU A 760 24.50 -6.13 -37.58
N VAL A 761 23.80 -5.00 -37.57
CA VAL A 761 24.38 -3.68 -37.20
C VAL A 761 24.94 -3.74 -35.78
N LEU A 762 24.20 -4.27 -34.83
CA LEU A 762 24.65 -4.44 -33.44
C LEU A 762 25.87 -5.41 -33.36
N CYS A 763 25.86 -6.52 -34.07
CA CYS A 763 27.04 -7.39 -34.15
C CYS A 763 28.27 -6.63 -34.64
N GLY A 764 28.12 -5.81 -35.69
CA GLY A 764 29.19 -4.98 -36.23
C GLY A 764 29.73 -3.99 -35.19
N ALA A 765 28.85 -3.33 -34.46
CA ALA A 765 29.22 -2.40 -33.38
C ALA A 765 30.04 -3.10 -32.28
N VAL A 766 29.56 -4.26 -31.80
CA VAL A 766 30.25 -5.05 -30.77
C VAL A 766 31.61 -5.56 -31.25
N HIS A 767 31.71 -6.05 -32.50
CA HIS A 767 32.99 -6.48 -33.07
C HIS A 767 33.99 -5.33 -33.15
N ARG A 768 33.53 -4.14 -33.53
CA ARG A 768 34.37 -2.94 -33.60
C ARG A 768 34.90 -2.55 -32.19
N GLU A 769 34.07 -2.58 -31.17
CA GLU A 769 34.48 -2.29 -29.79
C GLU A 769 35.54 -3.27 -29.27
N ARG A 770 35.47 -4.51 -29.72
CA ARG A 770 36.46 -5.56 -29.40
C ARG A 770 37.72 -5.50 -30.28
N GLY A 771 37.80 -4.56 -31.21
CA GLY A 771 38.91 -4.44 -32.13
C GLY A 771 38.91 -5.47 -33.28
N ALA A 772 37.85 -6.25 -33.42
CA ALA A 772 37.68 -7.27 -34.51
C ALA A 772 37.18 -6.57 -35.78
N GLN A 773 38.10 -5.85 -36.44
CA GLN A 773 37.76 -4.92 -37.54
C GLN A 773 37.23 -5.65 -38.78
N GLU A 774 37.76 -6.83 -39.12
CA GLU A 774 37.32 -7.58 -40.30
C GLU A 774 35.88 -8.10 -40.12
N GLU A 775 35.57 -8.62 -38.93
CA GLU A 775 34.24 -9.11 -38.59
C GLU A 775 33.23 -7.94 -38.51
N ALA A 776 33.65 -6.81 -37.97
CA ALA A 776 32.83 -5.60 -37.90
C ALA A 776 32.42 -5.10 -39.29
N MET A 777 33.39 -5.04 -40.21
CA MET A 777 33.15 -4.65 -41.60
C MET A 777 32.27 -5.67 -42.34
N ALA A 778 32.48 -6.97 -42.14
CA ALA A 778 31.69 -8.04 -42.74
C ALA A 778 30.19 -7.97 -42.26
N CYS A 779 29.95 -7.74 -40.98
CA CYS A 779 28.60 -7.55 -40.44
C CYS A 779 27.94 -6.30 -41.02
N GLY A 780 28.67 -5.17 -41.08
CA GLY A 780 28.17 -3.93 -41.68
C GLY A 780 27.80 -4.07 -43.17
N GLU A 781 28.65 -4.74 -43.99
CA GLU A 781 28.36 -4.99 -45.41
C GLU A 781 27.16 -5.94 -45.58
N ALA A 782 27.04 -6.99 -44.76
CA ALA A 782 25.88 -7.88 -44.78
C ALA A 782 24.58 -7.12 -44.41
N ALA A 783 24.62 -6.28 -43.37
CA ALA A 783 23.50 -5.44 -42.99
C ALA A 783 23.11 -4.44 -44.09
N LEU A 784 24.08 -3.75 -44.69
CA LEU A 784 23.84 -2.79 -45.77
C LEU A 784 23.20 -3.46 -46.99
N ASN A 785 23.75 -4.56 -47.44
CA ASN A 785 23.22 -5.32 -48.59
C ASN A 785 21.80 -5.77 -48.36
N ARG A 786 21.51 -6.28 -47.15
CA ARG A 786 20.17 -6.73 -46.78
C ARG A 786 19.19 -5.57 -46.64
N ALA A 787 19.60 -4.46 -46.03
CA ALA A 787 18.77 -3.25 -45.88
C ALA A 787 18.36 -2.66 -47.25
N VAL A 788 19.30 -2.58 -48.19
CA VAL A 788 19.03 -2.12 -49.58
C VAL A 788 18.09 -3.11 -50.29
N GLU A 789 18.33 -4.44 -50.19
CA GLU A 789 17.47 -5.46 -50.79
C GLU A 789 16.00 -5.34 -50.36
N ILE A 790 15.76 -5.11 -49.08
CA ILE A 790 14.37 -5.05 -48.54
C ILE A 790 13.77 -3.62 -48.56
N GLY A 791 14.54 -2.61 -48.99
CA GLY A 791 14.09 -1.20 -48.96
C GLY A 791 13.90 -0.66 -47.54
N TYR A 792 14.84 -0.91 -46.64
CA TYR A 792 14.83 -0.45 -45.25
C TYR A 792 15.85 0.67 -45.05
N PRO A 793 15.48 1.96 -45.28
CA PRO A 793 16.42 3.10 -45.26
C PRO A 793 17.07 3.37 -43.90
N LEU A 794 16.36 3.08 -42.78
CA LEU A 794 16.91 3.28 -41.44
C LEU A 794 18.03 2.26 -41.18
N GLY A 795 17.86 1.00 -41.60
CA GLY A 795 18.88 -0.01 -41.53
C GLY A 795 20.07 0.29 -42.47
N GLU A 796 19.85 0.85 -43.69
CA GLU A 796 20.89 1.38 -44.58
C GLU A 796 21.72 2.43 -43.88
N LEU A 797 21.08 3.37 -43.17
CA LEU A 797 21.72 4.45 -42.41
C LEU A 797 22.66 3.87 -41.34
N HIS A 798 22.15 2.99 -40.47
CA HIS A 798 22.94 2.45 -39.37
C HIS A 798 24.06 1.54 -39.84
N ALA A 799 23.86 0.76 -40.92
CA ALA A 799 24.92 -0.04 -41.53
C ALA A 799 26.04 0.86 -42.08
N LEU A 800 25.67 1.95 -42.80
CA LEU A 800 26.62 2.94 -43.29
C LEU A 800 27.38 3.67 -42.19
N GLU A 801 26.74 3.96 -41.08
CA GLU A 801 27.34 4.56 -39.89
C GLU A 801 28.44 3.64 -39.33
N GLY A 802 28.12 2.37 -39.07
CA GLY A 802 29.09 1.37 -38.62
C GLY A 802 30.28 1.21 -39.56
N LEU A 803 29.99 1.11 -40.85
CA LEU A 803 31.02 1.02 -41.91
C LEU A 803 31.84 2.33 -42.02
N GLY A 804 31.24 3.48 -41.74
CA GLY A 804 31.91 4.78 -41.70
C GLY A 804 32.96 4.86 -40.60
N PHE A 805 32.59 4.40 -39.38
CA PHE A 805 33.52 4.32 -38.26
C PHE A 805 34.64 3.31 -38.53
N GLY A 806 34.34 2.14 -39.09
CA GLY A 806 35.34 1.15 -39.49
C GLY A 806 36.34 1.69 -40.52
N SER A 807 35.84 2.50 -41.50
CA SER A 807 36.73 3.12 -42.49
C SER A 807 37.61 4.19 -41.87
N ARG A 808 37.08 5.00 -40.94
CA ARG A 808 37.87 5.98 -40.19
C ARG A 808 39.00 5.33 -39.41
N GLU A 809 38.71 4.25 -38.69
CA GLU A 809 39.68 3.49 -37.88
C GLU A 809 40.79 2.83 -38.74
N GLN A 810 40.49 2.51 -39.99
CA GLN A 810 41.44 2.05 -40.98
C GLN A 810 42.20 3.19 -41.70
N GLY A 811 41.98 4.48 -41.28
CA GLY A 811 42.59 5.67 -41.88
C GLY A 811 42.04 6.03 -43.27
N ARG A 812 40.94 5.43 -43.71
CA ARG A 812 40.31 5.72 -45.03
C ARG A 812 39.30 6.86 -44.85
N LEU A 813 39.81 8.08 -44.51
CA LEU A 813 39.01 9.22 -44.09
C LEU A 813 38.02 9.74 -45.16
N GLU A 814 38.41 9.72 -46.48
CA GLU A 814 37.50 10.14 -47.55
C GLU A 814 36.34 9.16 -47.75
N GLU A 815 36.56 7.89 -47.52
CA GLU A 815 35.51 6.88 -47.60
C GLU A 815 34.57 7.02 -46.41
N ALA A 816 35.09 7.23 -45.21
CA ALA A 816 34.32 7.52 -44.01
C ALA A 816 33.43 8.77 -44.18
N ALA A 817 34.00 9.86 -44.71
CA ALA A 817 33.23 11.09 -44.99
C ALA A 817 32.07 10.81 -45.96
N ARG A 818 32.28 10.11 -47.06
CA ARG A 818 31.19 9.78 -48.01
C ARG A 818 30.08 8.94 -47.36
N ARG A 819 30.44 7.97 -46.53
CA ARG A 819 29.45 7.13 -45.81
C ARG A 819 28.62 8.00 -44.84
N PHE A 820 29.25 8.85 -44.04
CA PHE A 820 28.54 9.71 -43.10
C PHE A 820 27.74 10.83 -43.80
N GLU A 821 28.18 11.33 -44.94
CA GLU A 821 27.35 12.24 -45.77
C GLU A 821 26.08 11.54 -46.26
N ARG A 822 26.20 10.26 -46.69
CA ARG A 822 25.03 9.46 -47.07
C ARG A 822 24.10 9.19 -45.87
N CYS A 823 24.65 8.95 -44.68
CA CYS A 823 23.86 8.87 -43.43
C CYS A 823 23.11 10.17 -43.17
N LEU A 824 23.76 11.32 -43.33
CA LEU A 824 23.15 12.63 -43.13
C LEU A 824 22.01 12.87 -44.12
N GLU A 825 22.16 12.50 -45.38
CA GLU A 825 21.12 12.60 -46.42
C GLU A 825 19.90 11.74 -46.03
N LEU A 826 20.14 10.46 -45.69
CA LEU A 826 19.08 9.51 -45.28
C LEU A 826 18.36 10.01 -44.01
N ALA A 827 19.08 10.47 -42.98
CA ALA A 827 18.51 10.98 -41.77
C ALA A 827 17.56 12.16 -42.03
N ARG A 828 17.96 13.08 -42.90
CA ARG A 828 17.13 14.24 -43.33
C ARG A 828 15.90 13.82 -44.12
N GLN A 829 16.03 12.84 -45.03
CA GLN A 829 14.92 12.29 -45.80
C GLN A 829 13.88 11.62 -44.92
N LEU A 830 14.32 10.94 -43.88
CA LEU A 830 13.50 10.20 -42.93
C LEU A 830 12.96 11.10 -41.79
N GLY A 831 13.40 12.37 -41.70
CA GLY A 831 13.05 13.25 -40.58
C GLY A 831 13.64 12.82 -39.23
N LYS A 832 14.70 12.00 -39.26
CA LYS A 832 15.32 11.43 -38.07
C LYS A 832 16.38 12.38 -37.50
N ARG A 833 15.93 13.30 -36.60
CA ARG A 833 16.77 14.36 -36.04
C ARG A 833 17.95 13.88 -35.23
N ARG A 834 17.79 12.76 -34.47
CA ARG A 834 18.87 12.13 -33.66
C ARG A 834 19.99 11.62 -34.58
N GLU A 835 19.64 10.88 -35.61
CA GLU A 835 20.55 10.28 -36.58
C GLU A 835 21.21 11.38 -37.45
N GLU A 836 20.47 12.48 -37.75
CA GLU A 836 21.06 13.67 -38.37
C GLU A 836 22.19 14.25 -37.51
N ALA A 837 21.95 14.43 -36.21
CA ALA A 837 22.96 14.94 -35.29
C ALA A 837 24.13 13.98 -35.10
N ALA A 838 23.89 12.65 -35.05
CA ALA A 838 24.92 11.65 -34.97
C ALA A 838 25.83 11.66 -36.21
N ALA A 839 25.24 11.72 -37.41
CA ALA A 839 26.00 11.84 -38.66
C ALA A 839 26.84 13.14 -38.74
N LEU A 840 26.26 14.28 -38.29
CA LEU A 840 26.99 15.53 -38.18
C LEU A 840 28.18 15.45 -37.20
N ARG A 841 27.99 14.85 -36.05
CA ARG A 841 29.06 14.60 -35.08
C ARG A 841 30.16 13.72 -35.66
N ALA A 842 29.80 12.62 -36.36
CA ALA A 842 30.76 11.74 -37.02
C ALA A 842 31.56 12.45 -38.11
N LEU A 843 30.88 13.27 -38.93
CA LEU A 843 31.58 14.14 -39.90
C LEU A 843 32.49 15.14 -39.22
N GLY A 844 32.09 15.72 -38.08
CA GLY A 844 32.95 16.58 -37.28
C GLY A 844 34.25 15.88 -36.83
N ILE A 845 34.18 14.62 -36.43
CA ILE A 845 35.34 13.80 -36.09
C ILE A 845 36.24 13.58 -37.30
N VAL A 846 35.67 13.18 -38.46
CA VAL A 846 36.44 12.92 -39.67
C VAL A 846 37.14 14.17 -40.19
N HIS A 847 36.45 15.34 -40.25
CA HIS A 847 37.05 16.62 -40.63
C HIS A 847 38.15 17.05 -39.69
N ARG A 848 38.02 16.81 -38.39
CA ARG A 848 39.10 17.06 -37.43
C ARG A 848 40.35 16.23 -37.76
N GLU A 849 40.19 14.95 -38.10
CA GLU A 849 41.31 14.05 -38.45
C GLU A 849 41.91 14.39 -39.81
N GLN A 850 41.13 14.91 -40.76
CA GLN A 850 41.60 15.47 -42.04
C GLN A 850 42.33 16.83 -41.89
N GLY A 851 42.24 17.49 -40.72
CA GLY A 851 42.82 18.80 -40.47
C GLY A 851 41.93 19.98 -40.93
N ASP A 852 40.70 19.70 -41.40
CA ASP A 852 39.71 20.75 -41.74
C ASP A 852 38.97 21.17 -40.47
N HIS A 853 39.62 22.07 -39.73
CA HIS A 853 39.13 22.51 -38.43
C HIS A 853 37.86 23.36 -38.53
N ASP A 854 37.68 24.14 -39.57
CA ASP A 854 36.49 25.01 -39.70
C ASP A 854 35.24 24.19 -40.00
N MET A 855 35.34 23.18 -40.88
CA MET A 855 34.27 22.23 -41.11
C MET A 855 33.95 21.42 -39.88
N SER A 856 34.98 20.95 -39.13
CA SER A 856 34.79 20.21 -37.88
C SER A 856 33.98 21.03 -36.85
N VAL A 857 34.35 22.31 -36.60
CA VAL A 857 33.59 23.19 -35.70
C VAL A 857 32.13 23.35 -36.15
N SER A 858 31.94 23.58 -37.46
CA SER A 858 30.61 23.72 -38.07
C SER A 858 29.73 22.49 -37.83
N ARG A 859 30.28 21.28 -38.10
CA ARG A 859 29.54 20.03 -37.96
C ARG A 859 29.24 19.68 -36.51
N PHE A 860 30.20 19.80 -35.57
CA PHE A 860 29.96 19.60 -34.16
C PHE A 860 28.96 20.66 -33.61
N GLY A 861 29.06 21.91 -34.03
CA GLY A 861 28.13 22.94 -33.60
C GLY A 861 26.68 22.68 -34.03
N ALA A 862 26.49 22.19 -35.28
CA ALA A 862 25.17 21.79 -35.78
C ALA A 862 24.63 20.56 -35.02
N ALA A 863 25.47 19.55 -34.75
CA ALA A 863 25.08 18.40 -33.96
C ALA A 863 24.65 18.80 -32.52
N LEU A 864 25.45 19.65 -31.87
CA LEU A 864 25.19 20.13 -30.52
C LEU A 864 23.87 20.91 -30.42
N ALA A 865 23.55 21.75 -31.43
CA ALA A 865 22.28 22.47 -31.48
C ALA A 865 21.08 21.52 -31.48
N ILE A 866 21.13 20.45 -32.29
CA ILE A 866 20.06 19.45 -32.39
C ILE A 866 19.96 18.64 -31.10
N PHE A 867 21.08 18.19 -30.51
CA PHE A 867 21.05 17.42 -29.27
C PHE A 867 20.48 18.22 -28.09
N ARG A 868 20.75 19.53 -28.05
CA ARG A 868 20.19 20.44 -27.07
C ARG A 868 18.68 20.66 -27.26
N GLU A 869 18.25 20.85 -28.52
CA GLU A 869 16.84 20.97 -28.88
C GLU A 869 16.05 19.74 -28.44
N MET A 870 16.64 18.54 -28.60
CA MET A 870 16.04 17.25 -28.21
C MET A 870 16.19 16.93 -26.73
N GLY A 871 16.99 17.65 -25.96
CA GLY A 871 17.29 17.32 -24.56
C GLY A 871 18.12 16.04 -24.37
N HIS A 872 18.84 15.58 -25.43
CA HIS A 872 19.60 14.33 -25.38
C HIS A 872 20.99 14.53 -24.75
N ARG A 873 21.01 14.59 -23.41
CA ARG A 873 22.16 14.99 -22.59
C ARG A 873 23.43 14.16 -22.83
N LEU A 874 23.32 12.84 -23.07
CA LEU A 874 24.48 11.97 -23.30
C LEU A 874 25.17 12.32 -24.62
N SER A 875 24.42 12.47 -25.73
CA SER A 875 24.98 12.84 -27.03
C SER A 875 25.47 14.29 -27.06
N GLU A 876 24.84 15.21 -26.33
CA GLU A 876 25.35 16.54 -26.08
C GLU A 876 26.74 16.51 -25.45
N ALA A 877 26.95 15.67 -24.42
CA ALA A 877 28.24 15.53 -23.74
C ALA A 877 29.34 15.01 -24.69
N TYR A 878 28.99 14.02 -25.56
CA TYR A 878 29.94 13.53 -26.58
C TYR A 878 30.28 14.56 -27.67
N ALA A 879 29.31 15.41 -28.10
CA ALA A 879 29.58 16.47 -29.02
C ALA A 879 30.48 17.56 -28.43
N LEU A 880 30.25 17.91 -27.16
CA LEU A 880 31.06 18.86 -26.38
C LEU A 880 32.49 18.38 -26.18
N VAL A 881 32.73 17.11 -25.84
CA VAL A 881 34.08 16.58 -25.69
C VAL A 881 34.82 16.53 -27.02
N GLY A 882 34.12 16.22 -28.14
CA GLY A 882 34.69 16.29 -29.48
C GLY A 882 35.12 17.70 -29.89
N LEU A 883 34.31 18.71 -29.62
CA LEU A 883 34.67 20.13 -29.73
C LEU A 883 35.82 20.51 -28.81
N GLY A 884 35.81 19.99 -27.58
CA GLY A 884 36.87 20.22 -26.61
C GLY A 884 38.22 19.72 -27.13
N GLU A 885 38.30 18.51 -27.65
CA GLU A 885 39.53 17.95 -28.28
C GLU A 885 40.04 18.83 -29.43
N LEU A 886 39.11 19.33 -30.25
CA LEU A 886 39.47 20.23 -31.36
C LEU A 886 40.02 21.53 -30.81
N TYR A 887 39.36 22.13 -29.84
CA TYR A 887 39.81 23.39 -29.24
C TYR A 887 41.12 23.26 -28.46
N VAL A 888 41.43 22.10 -27.86
CA VAL A 888 42.73 21.80 -27.26
C VAL A 888 43.85 21.87 -28.33
N ARG A 889 43.64 21.22 -29.50
CA ARG A 889 44.59 21.23 -30.64
C ARG A 889 44.82 22.63 -31.22
N GLN A 890 43.79 23.48 -31.18
CA GLN A 890 43.85 24.88 -31.62
C GLN A 890 44.41 25.85 -30.59
N GLY A 891 44.67 25.45 -29.35
CA GLY A 891 45.05 26.34 -28.25
C GLY A 891 43.94 27.35 -27.91
N SER A 892 42.66 27.02 -28.14
CA SER A 892 41.53 27.92 -27.95
C SER A 892 41.09 27.97 -26.48
N ALA A 893 40.85 29.18 -25.97
CA ALA A 893 40.30 29.39 -24.65
C ALA A 893 38.91 28.70 -24.41
N LYS A 894 38.21 28.34 -25.46
CA LYS A 894 36.92 27.61 -25.39
C LYS A 894 37.06 26.15 -24.99
N ALA A 895 38.29 25.58 -25.01
CA ALA A 895 38.52 24.18 -24.70
C ALA A 895 38.07 23.84 -23.27
N ARG A 896 38.46 24.63 -22.27
CA ARG A 896 38.14 24.40 -20.86
C ARG A 896 36.63 24.42 -20.58
N GLU A 897 35.90 25.34 -21.23
CA GLU A 897 34.46 25.44 -21.09
C GLU A 897 33.75 24.20 -21.68
N ALA A 898 34.11 23.82 -22.92
CA ALA A 898 33.50 22.67 -23.60
C ALA A 898 33.76 21.35 -22.87
N VAL A 899 35.02 21.10 -22.43
CA VAL A 899 35.39 19.87 -21.69
C VAL A 899 34.75 19.87 -20.31
N GLY A 900 34.71 21.00 -19.61
CA GLY A 900 34.10 21.14 -18.29
C GLY A 900 32.58 20.84 -18.32
N GLN A 901 31.86 21.40 -19.31
CA GLN A 901 30.43 21.10 -19.51
C GLN A 901 30.22 19.60 -19.82
N SER A 902 31.04 19.00 -20.68
CA SER A 902 30.96 17.58 -20.99
C SER A 902 31.21 16.71 -19.76
N LEU A 903 32.26 17.00 -18.96
CA LEU A 903 32.56 16.24 -17.74
C LEU A 903 31.44 16.35 -16.70
N ALA A 904 30.82 17.51 -16.56
CA ALA A 904 29.68 17.70 -15.67
C ALA A 904 28.48 16.83 -16.11
N LEU A 905 28.13 16.87 -17.41
CA LEU A 905 27.04 16.05 -17.94
C LEU A 905 27.29 14.54 -17.76
N PHE A 906 28.50 14.05 -18.07
CA PHE A 906 28.83 12.64 -17.85
C PHE A 906 28.82 12.24 -16.38
N THR A 907 29.17 13.16 -15.49
CA THR A 907 29.10 12.91 -14.04
C THR A 907 27.66 12.80 -13.55
N ASP A 908 26.79 13.72 -13.98
CA ASP A 908 25.37 13.71 -13.67
C ASP A 908 24.66 12.45 -14.18
N LEU A 909 25.07 11.98 -15.37
CA LEU A 909 24.52 10.78 -16.02
C LEU A 909 25.12 9.47 -15.50
N GLY A 910 26.18 9.52 -14.68
CA GLY A 910 26.86 8.34 -14.20
C GLY A 910 27.62 7.56 -15.29
N SER A 911 27.96 8.20 -16.44
CA SER A 911 28.69 7.56 -17.54
C SER A 911 30.20 7.51 -17.21
N ASP A 912 30.69 6.39 -16.74
CA ASP A 912 32.11 6.21 -16.43
C ASP A 912 33.00 6.24 -17.68
N PHE A 913 32.51 5.73 -18.81
CA PHE A 913 33.20 5.83 -20.09
C PHE A 913 33.35 7.30 -20.52
N GLY A 914 32.24 8.06 -20.54
CA GLY A 914 32.27 9.46 -20.92
C GLY A 914 33.15 10.30 -19.97
N ARG A 915 33.12 10.00 -18.67
CA ARG A 915 34.00 10.62 -17.67
C ARG A 915 35.47 10.34 -17.96
N ALA A 916 35.80 9.09 -18.28
CA ALA A 916 37.17 8.70 -18.61
C ALA A 916 37.70 9.45 -19.87
N VAL A 917 36.86 9.58 -20.92
CA VAL A 917 37.17 10.39 -22.12
C VAL A 917 37.38 11.85 -21.74
N ALA A 918 36.46 12.47 -21.02
CA ALA A 918 36.52 13.88 -20.67
C ALA A 918 37.72 14.20 -19.78
N LEU A 919 38.06 13.33 -18.83
CA LEU A 919 39.25 13.46 -17.96
C LEU A 919 40.55 13.36 -18.78
N ARG A 920 40.61 12.50 -19.79
CA ARG A 920 41.76 12.44 -20.70
C ARG A 920 41.95 13.77 -21.45
N VAL A 921 40.87 14.29 -22.04
CA VAL A 921 40.93 15.52 -22.80
C VAL A 921 41.27 16.72 -21.89
N LEU A 922 40.72 16.73 -20.66
CA LEU A 922 41.07 17.74 -19.66
C LEU A 922 42.55 17.69 -19.26
N GLY A 923 43.10 16.49 -19.09
CA GLY A 923 44.54 16.31 -18.82
C GLY A 923 45.42 16.75 -19.99
N GLU A 924 45.02 16.46 -21.26
CA GLU A 924 45.71 16.96 -22.45
C GLU A 924 45.63 18.50 -22.55
N LEU A 925 44.51 19.12 -22.16
CA LEU A 925 44.38 20.58 -22.05
C LEU A 925 45.36 21.15 -20.98
N GLU A 926 45.39 20.56 -19.79
CA GLU A 926 46.24 21.03 -18.69
C GLU A 926 47.73 20.89 -19.04
N LEU A 927 48.10 19.85 -19.83
CA LEU A 927 49.44 19.75 -20.39
C LEU A 927 49.75 20.91 -21.35
N ALA A 928 48.83 21.22 -22.26
CA ALA A 928 49.03 22.31 -23.22
C ALA A 928 49.11 23.69 -22.54
N GLU A 929 48.43 23.86 -21.42
CA GLU A 929 48.44 25.07 -20.59
C GLU A 929 49.67 25.18 -19.66
N GLY A 930 50.57 24.17 -19.66
CA GLY A 930 51.78 24.15 -18.86
C GLY A 930 51.58 23.77 -17.40
N ALA A 931 50.54 23.01 -17.07
CA ALA A 931 50.19 22.54 -15.74
C ALA A 931 50.34 20.99 -15.62
N PRO A 932 51.56 20.43 -15.74
CA PRO A 932 51.74 18.98 -15.87
C PRO A 932 51.37 18.18 -14.59
N GLY A 933 51.44 18.77 -13.41
CA GLY A 933 51.09 18.11 -12.15
C GLY A 933 49.58 17.85 -12.02
N THR A 934 48.72 18.78 -12.46
CA THR A 934 47.25 18.58 -12.52
C THR A 934 46.90 17.65 -13.64
N ALA A 935 47.57 17.75 -14.78
CA ALA A 935 47.39 16.84 -15.93
C ALA A 935 47.70 15.38 -15.55
N GLU A 936 48.75 15.12 -14.78
CA GLU A 936 49.11 13.79 -14.24
C GLU A 936 47.92 13.20 -13.44
N GLN A 937 47.32 13.98 -12.54
CA GLN A 937 46.20 13.49 -11.74
C GLN A 937 45.00 13.13 -12.61
N ARG A 938 44.61 14.01 -13.57
CA ARG A 938 43.46 13.77 -14.46
C ARG A 938 43.67 12.55 -15.35
N LEU A 939 44.87 12.42 -15.89
CA LEU A 939 45.23 11.27 -16.78
C LEU A 939 45.34 9.96 -15.99
N ALA A 940 45.86 10.00 -14.77
CA ALA A 940 45.90 8.83 -13.87
C ALA A 940 44.46 8.37 -13.49
N ASP A 941 43.56 9.33 -13.19
CA ASP A 941 42.15 9.02 -12.96
C ASP A 941 41.51 8.38 -14.20
N SER A 942 41.72 8.94 -15.39
CA SER A 942 41.25 8.38 -16.66
C SER A 942 41.80 6.96 -16.87
N VAL A 943 43.13 6.72 -16.67
CA VAL A 943 43.76 5.39 -16.79
C VAL A 943 43.10 4.40 -15.83
N ARG A 944 42.83 4.78 -14.60
CA ARG A 944 42.15 3.91 -13.61
C ARG A 944 40.77 3.51 -14.12
N MET A 945 39.95 4.48 -14.55
CA MET A 945 38.62 4.22 -15.08
C MET A 945 38.65 3.30 -16.32
N TRP A 946 39.57 3.53 -17.25
CA TRP A 946 39.71 2.65 -18.42
C TRP A 946 40.13 1.21 -18.07
N ARG A 947 40.94 1.04 -17.02
CA ARG A 947 41.29 -0.30 -16.51
C ARG A 947 40.08 -0.99 -15.91
N ASP A 948 39.27 -0.28 -15.15
CA ASP A 948 38.04 -0.79 -14.54
C ASP A 948 37.03 -1.19 -15.64
N LEU A 949 36.90 -0.36 -16.66
CA LEU A 949 36.05 -0.62 -17.85
C LEU A 949 36.59 -1.73 -18.78
N ARG A 950 37.87 -2.12 -18.65
CA ARG A 950 38.55 -3.12 -19.48
C ARG A 950 38.52 -2.78 -20.98
N ILE A 951 38.65 -1.50 -21.34
CA ILE A 951 38.67 -1.04 -22.74
C ILE A 951 40.09 -0.69 -23.16
N PRO A 952 40.80 -1.56 -23.94
CA PRO A 952 42.23 -1.42 -24.25
C PRO A 952 42.57 -0.14 -25.02
N PHE A 953 41.74 0.27 -25.98
CA PHE A 953 41.99 1.45 -26.81
C PHE A 953 41.93 2.75 -26.01
N GLY A 954 40.90 2.92 -25.17
CA GLY A 954 40.78 4.09 -24.29
C GLY A 954 41.93 4.17 -23.28
N LEU A 955 42.31 3.01 -22.73
CA LEU A 955 43.46 2.89 -21.83
C LEU A 955 44.77 3.32 -22.53
N ALA A 956 44.99 2.87 -23.74
CA ALA A 956 46.20 3.22 -24.50
C ALA A 956 46.32 4.73 -24.76
N LEU A 957 45.19 5.39 -25.13
CA LEU A 957 45.17 6.86 -25.32
C LEU A 957 45.47 7.60 -24.03
N ALA A 958 44.86 7.18 -22.91
CA ALA A 958 45.08 7.81 -21.61
C ALA A 958 46.52 7.59 -21.09
N LEU A 959 47.09 6.37 -21.29
CA LEU A 959 48.46 6.04 -20.94
C LEU A 959 49.47 6.86 -21.78
N ARG A 960 49.18 7.09 -23.06
CA ARG A 960 50.03 7.97 -23.90
C ARG A 960 50.11 9.38 -23.33
N GLY A 961 48.96 9.96 -22.98
CA GLY A 961 48.87 11.27 -22.35
C GLY A 961 49.55 11.30 -20.98
N LEU A 962 49.31 10.28 -20.15
CA LEU A 962 49.94 10.18 -18.82
C LEU A 962 51.44 10.11 -18.92
N GLY A 963 52.00 9.34 -19.88
CA GLY A 963 53.43 9.33 -20.18
C GLY A 963 53.98 10.72 -20.55
N GLN A 964 53.21 11.52 -21.33
CA GLN A 964 53.57 12.92 -21.65
C GLN A 964 53.56 13.79 -20.40
N ALA A 965 52.59 13.61 -19.49
CA ALA A 965 52.55 14.32 -18.21
C ALA A 965 53.73 13.98 -17.31
N TYR A 966 54.08 12.70 -17.19
CA TYR A 966 55.25 12.25 -16.43
C TYR A 966 56.54 12.85 -16.98
N ALA A 967 56.70 12.82 -18.30
CA ALA A 967 57.89 13.40 -18.95
C ALA A 967 57.99 14.92 -18.68
N ALA A 968 56.85 15.64 -18.71
CA ALA A 968 56.81 17.07 -18.40
C ALA A 968 57.04 17.37 -16.91
N CYS A 969 56.77 16.41 -16.02
CA CYS A 969 57.11 16.51 -14.59
C CYS A 969 58.56 16.03 -14.28
N GLY A 970 59.32 15.57 -15.28
CA GLY A 970 60.70 15.06 -15.09
C GLY A 970 60.75 13.58 -14.57
N ALA A 971 59.64 12.84 -14.60
CA ALA A 971 59.52 11.47 -14.14
C ALA A 971 59.73 10.50 -15.32
N GLU A 972 60.94 10.48 -15.86
CA GLU A 972 61.27 9.77 -17.12
C GLU A 972 61.00 8.24 -17.07
N ASP A 973 61.30 7.58 -15.94
CA ASP A 973 61.07 6.15 -15.82
C ASP A 973 59.58 5.82 -15.87
N SER A 974 58.73 6.63 -15.21
CA SER A 974 57.28 6.49 -15.25
C SER A 974 56.72 6.78 -16.65
N ALA A 975 57.25 7.79 -17.34
CA ALA A 975 56.86 8.12 -18.70
C ALA A 975 57.17 6.95 -19.66
N ARG A 976 58.34 6.35 -19.59
CA ARG A 976 58.71 5.19 -20.40
C ARG A 976 57.86 3.98 -20.09
N ALA A 977 57.55 3.72 -18.85
CA ALA A 977 56.66 2.64 -18.44
C ALA A 977 55.26 2.81 -19.05
N ALA A 978 54.63 4.00 -18.93
CA ALA A 978 53.33 4.30 -19.48
C ALA A 978 53.31 4.22 -21.02
N TRP A 979 54.34 4.75 -21.68
CA TRP A 979 54.42 4.64 -23.15
C TRP A 979 54.67 3.19 -23.63
N THR A 980 55.42 2.37 -22.89
CA THR A 980 55.65 0.96 -23.22
C THR A 980 54.35 0.18 -23.11
N GLU A 981 53.54 0.41 -22.06
CA GLU A 981 52.22 -0.21 -21.90
C GLU A 981 51.26 0.27 -23.01
N ALA A 982 51.20 1.57 -23.28
CA ALA A 982 50.37 2.13 -24.37
C ALA A 982 50.73 1.53 -25.73
N ARG A 983 52.06 1.43 -26.00
CA ARG A 983 52.54 0.83 -27.26
C ARG A 983 52.11 -0.64 -27.44
N ALA A 984 52.20 -1.42 -26.38
CA ALA A 984 51.75 -2.80 -26.44
C ALA A 984 50.25 -2.91 -26.76
N LEU A 985 49.42 -2.02 -26.23
CA LEU A 985 47.99 -1.97 -26.48
C LEU A 985 47.64 -1.48 -27.92
N PHE A 986 48.43 -0.57 -28.49
CA PHE A 986 48.24 -0.09 -29.86
C PHE A 986 48.82 -1.01 -30.93
N ALA A 987 49.72 -1.94 -30.60
CA ALA A 987 50.52 -2.69 -31.57
C ALA A 987 49.70 -3.43 -32.64
N GLU A 988 48.51 -3.91 -32.25
CA GLU A 988 47.59 -4.64 -33.16
C GLU A 988 46.47 -3.77 -33.70
N VAL A 989 46.25 -2.55 -33.13
CA VAL A 989 45.00 -1.77 -33.39
C VAL A 989 45.31 -0.49 -34.16
N ASP A 990 46.41 0.21 -33.87
CA ASP A 990 46.78 1.50 -34.47
C ASP A 990 48.28 1.62 -34.75
N PRO A 991 48.71 1.27 -36.01
CA PRO A 991 50.13 1.35 -36.39
C PRO A 991 50.72 2.78 -36.32
N ALA A 992 49.89 3.82 -36.52
CA ALA A 992 50.34 5.21 -36.50
C ALA A 992 50.71 5.64 -35.08
N GLN A 993 49.87 5.31 -34.10
CA GLN A 993 50.10 5.56 -32.66
C GLN A 993 51.30 4.74 -32.18
N THR A 994 51.43 3.49 -32.62
CA THR A 994 52.59 2.65 -32.31
C THR A 994 53.89 3.29 -32.79
N ALA A 995 53.94 3.81 -34.01
CA ALA A 995 55.11 4.51 -34.56
C ALA A 995 55.42 5.83 -33.83
N GLU A 996 54.41 6.54 -33.35
CA GLU A 996 54.60 7.74 -32.52
C GLU A 996 55.27 7.39 -31.18
N LEU A 997 54.76 6.37 -30.51
CA LEU A 997 55.31 5.89 -29.23
C LEU A 997 56.72 5.35 -29.37
N ASP A 998 57.04 4.65 -30.50
CA ASP A 998 58.40 4.23 -30.82
C ASP A 998 59.37 5.41 -30.88
N ARG A 999 58.94 6.54 -31.50
CA ARG A 999 59.72 7.75 -31.54
C ARG A 999 59.94 8.40 -30.15
N LEU A 1000 58.88 8.37 -29.29
CA LEU A 1000 58.97 8.88 -27.94
C LEU A 1000 59.95 8.02 -27.06
N LEU A 1001 59.83 6.69 -27.19
CA LEU A 1001 60.69 5.76 -26.46
C LEU A 1001 62.16 5.77 -26.94
N ALA A 1002 62.41 6.13 -28.19
CA ALA A 1002 63.78 6.24 -28.79
C ALA A 1002 64.50 7.53 -28.34
N ARG A 1003 63.85 8.52 -27.73
CA ARG A 1003 64.55 9.72 -27.20
C ARG A 1003 65.49 9.35 -26.08
N PRO A 1004 66.76 9.79 -26.13
CA PRO A 1004 67.71 9.59 -25.00
C PRO A 1004 67.23 10.35 -23.78
N ALA A 1005 67.41 9.77 -22.59
CA ALA A 1005 67.14 10.47 -21.32
C ALA A 1005 68.00 11.77 -21.29
N PRO A 1006 67.44 12.93 -20.95
CA PRO A 1006 68.22 14.13 -20.73
C PRO A 1006 69.23 13.83 -19.63
N SER A 1007 70.52 14.08 -19.96
CA SER A 1007 71.68 13.86 -19.12
C SER A 1007 71.71 14.73 -17.88
#